data_3025ee7874af14975fa24a78790c6675
#
_entry.id   3025ee7874af14975fa24a78790c6675
#
_cell.length_a   1.000
_cell.length_b   1.000
_cell.length_c   1.000
_cell.angle_alpha   90.00
_cell.angle_beta   90.00
_cell.angle_gamma   90.00
#
_symmetry.space_group_name_H-M   'P 1'
#
loop_
_entity.id
_entity.type
_entity.pdbx_description
1 polymer ?
#
loop_
_entity_poly.entity_id
_entity_poly.type
_entity_poly.pdbx_seq_one_letter_code
_entity_poly.pdbx_strand_id
1 'polypeptide(L)'
;MMAKDTVQFTNDLDSLLSVGPFMGLDLTTDPYYVAPNNCVDQQNVAINRVYGSYCTAQGRAANFTGTAFPNNILGLGTTSYLQNPVATVYKNAIYALTYNSSSGLVSMYYAGYGQAPVLAQNWMPTAFEASPTTNIYDSGIVFAGLFVFADCSLLQPQFLSPTTGLGPFLGVTTYNWGIAAPITAPTVATGAAGLLIGVYYYTITYENSSISPVSESGSSPFSLPVTAASQQINLSAIPVSTDPQVNFKNIYRFGGTIGGTALLIGTIANITTTYTDNLADSAVTGQQLIVRQDPAPLGGWQSICYHKGRMWGLGSLAPVNIGKSDLWFSNYLKYTSFNSVTQVLDCGSDLNDKPLALASLDSVLVILKQLSVWICYGDTQNDFVVRRAQTVSCVSKGSVAVGFGRVFWLGADGVYMFDGSSAPVNISDGSIPQGSIRNFINILLQQNNDNDLAPNVGVRGFITNRTFYLSIYSILGTFATYTYGYDIGIGAWTLLPYGTNAIAVCDNAYYYQGAPIVGASTVIGSSQTVPGQVDQWFAAETDLGLPIQSSWVTNITDSGATALTKQYRFIEVIAPSQVGILNVQLIVNPGQNAVYFPSFSSSYNVDLSVGSSRHRISLPALAVGYECQLNLSMSSSVKTTINKVTVLGYVKRQSSPPPNNN
;
A
#
# COMPACT_ATOMS: atom_id res chain seq x y z
N MET A 1 69.13 -27.89 13.73
CA MET A 1 68.97 -26.83 12.70
C MET A 1 67.52 -26.88 12.23
N MET A 2 66.66 -25.97 12.69
CA MET A 2 65.33 -25.88 12.17
C MET A 2 65.40 -25.28 10.77
N ALA A 3 64.91 -26.00 9.77
CA ALA A 3 64.78 -25.49 8.44
C ALA A 3 63.83 -24.28 8.46
N LYS A 4 64.33 -23.14 8.05
CA LYS A 4 63.53 -21.94 7.84
C LYS A 4 62.59 -22.22 6.65
N ASP A 5 61.29 -22.49 6.94
CA ASP A 5 60.29 -22.59 5.89
C ASP A 5 60.27 -21.29 5.10
N THR A 6 60.80 -21.34 3.89
CA THR A 6 60.72 -20.25 2.94
C THR A 6 59.31 -20.17 2.41
N VAL A 7 58.58 -19.19 2.92
CA VAL A 7 57.23 -18.85 2.45
C VAL A 7 57.33 -18.29 1.03
N GLN A 8 56.85 -19.04 0.04
CA GLN A 8 56.69 -18.53 -1.31
C GLN A 8 55.26 -18.00 -1.50
N PHE A 9 55.15 -16.78 -1.93
CA PHE A 9 53.92 -16.22 -2.46
C PHE A 9 53.83 -16.48 -3.97
N THR A 10 52.61 -16.60 -4.46
CA THR A 10 52.40 -16.63 -5.92
C THR A 10 52.93 -15.33 -6.51
N ASN A 11 53.65 -15.41 -7.64
CA ASN A 11 54.22 -14.21 -8.29
C ASN A 11 53.14 -13.30 -8.91
N ASP A 12 51.92 -13.80 -9.11
CA ASP A 12 50.80 -13.07 -9.66
C ASP A 12 49.84 -12.65 -8.58
N LEU A 13 49.32 -11.42 -8.67
CA LEU A 13 48.30 -10.89 -7.78
C LEU A 13 46.96 -11.59 -8.06
N ASP A 14 46.49 -12.35 -7.10
CA ASP A 14 45.19 -13.01 -7.17
C ASP A 14 44.08 -12.03 -6.72
N SER A 15 42.88 -12.13 -7.30
CA SER A 15 41.68 -11.48 -6.80
C SER A 15 41.16 -12.29 -5.61
N LEU A 16 41.44 -11.82 -4.41
CA LEU A 16 41.05 -12.51 -3.17
C LEU A 16 39.60 -12.26 -2.76
N LEU A 17 39.08 -11.10 -3.11
CA LEU A 17 37.67 -10.76 -2.95
C LEU A 17 37.28 -9.80 -4.08
N SER A 18 36.16 -10.07 -4.72
CA SER A 18 35.62 -9.19 -5.76
C SER A 18 34.12 -9.01 -5.53
N VAL A 19 33.70 -7.76 -5.34
CA VAL A 19 32.30 -7.37 -5.15
C VAL A 19 31.83 -6.57 -6.35
N GLY A 20 30.87 -7.10 -7.06
CA GLY A 20 30.23 -6.54 -8.26
C GLY A 20 30.07 -7.62 -9.35
N PRO A 21 28.87 -7.73 -9.91
CA PRO A 21 27.70 -6.87 -9.65
C PRO A 21 27.15 -6.98 -8.23
N PHE A 22 26.74 -5.85 -7.64
CA PHE A 22 26.10 -5.81 -6.33
C PHE A 22 24.69 -6.39 -6.43
N MET A 23 24.32 -7.34 -5.55
CA MET A 23 23.08 -8.12 -5.70
C MET A 23 22.03 -7.79 -4.64
N GLY A 24 22.35 -7.75 -3.36
CA GLY A 24 21.37 -7.43 -2.32
C GLY A 24 21.76 -7.86 -0.92
N LEU A 25 20.82 -7.64 0.02
CA LEU A 25 20.98 -7.89 1.45
C LEU A 25 20.56 -9.33 1.78
N ASP A 26 21.38 -10.05 2.53
CA ASP A 26 21.07 -11.35 3.12
C ASP A 26 21.33 -11.33 4.62
N LEU A 27 20.25 -11.30 5.40
CA LEU A 27 20.25 -11.30 6.87
C LEU A 27 20.03 -12.69 7.50
N THR A 28 19.82 -13.71 6.68
CA THR A 28 19.45 -15.06 7.17
C THR A 28 20.62 -16.02 7.15
N THR A 29 21.46 -15.90 6.12
CA THR A 29 22.61 -16.78 5.94
C THR A 29 23.76 -16.35 6.86
N ASP A 30 24.48 -17.33 7.44
CA ASP A 30 25.70 -17.03 8.19
C ASP A 30 26.68 -16.22 7.31
N PRO A 31 27.32 -15.17 7.84
CA PRO A 31 28.20 -14.28 7.07
C PRO A 31 29.30 -14.99 6.25
N TYR A 32 29.70 -16.20 6.61
CA TYR A 32 30.66 -17.01 5.86
C TYR A 32 30.06 -17.66 4.61
N TYR A 33 28.75 -17.88 4.58
CA TYR A 33 28.05 -18.57 3.49
C TYR A 33 27.24 -17.65 2.59
N VAL A 34 27.17 -16.36 2.93
CA VAL A 34 26.51 -15.37 2.05
C VAL A 34 27.20 -15.33 0.70
N ALA A 35 26.41 -15.29 -0.37
CA ALA A 35 26.95 -15.24 -1.74
C ALA A 35 27.87 -14.00 -1.93
N PRO A 36 28.98 -14.11 -2.68
CA PRO A 36 30.02 -13.07 -2.75
C PRO A 36 29.55 -11.67 -3.17
N ASN A 37 28.46 -11.59 -3.93
CA ASN A 37 27.91 -10.34 -4.42
C ASN A 37 26.77 -9.79 -3.55
N ASN A 38 26.36 -10.52 -2.52
CA ASN A 38 25.41 -10.09 -1.52
C ASN A 38 26.16 -9.45 -0.34
N CYS A 39 25.41 -8.73 0.49
CA CYS A 39 25.95 -8.14 1.71
C CYS A 39 25.25 -8.68 2.95
N VAL A 40 25.95 -8.66 4.05
CA VAL A 40 25.44 -9.03 5.38
C VAL A 40 24.81 -7.85 6.11
N ASP A 41 25.13 -6.62 5.70
CA ASP A 41 24.53 -5.38 6.18
C ASP A 41 24.62 -4.31 5.11
N GLN A 42 23.58 -3.47 5.02
CA GLN A 42 23.57 -2.30 4.14
C GLN A 42 22.58 -1.24 4.62
N GLN A 43 22.82 0.01 4.24
CA GLN A 43 21.91 1.13 4.49
C GLN A 43 21.94 2.11 3.31
N ASN A 44 20.78 2.69 2.98
CA ASN A 44 20.65 3.75 1.96
C ASN A 44 21.28 3.39 0.62
N VAL A 45 21.09 2.17 0.17
CA VAL A 45 21.64 1.66 -1.08
C VAL A 45 20.52 1.46 -2.10
N ALA A 46 20.79 1.87 -3.32
CA ALA A 46 20.03 1.49 -4.51
C ALA A 46 20.96 0.71 -5.46
N ILE A 47 20.42 -0.31 -6.11
CA ILE A 47 21.20 -1.13 -7.06
C ILE A 47 20.80 -0.75 -8.48
N ASN A 48 21.78 -0.41 -9.31
CA ASN A 48 21.55 -0.13 -10.72
C ASN A 48 21.25 -1.43 -11.46
N ARG A 49 20.04 -1.55 -12.02
CA ARG A 49 19.58 -2.78 -12.71
C ARG A 49 20.37 -3.17 -13.95
N VAL A 50 20.98 -2.19 -14.62
CA VAL A 50 21.70 -2.45 -15.87
C VAL A 50 23.10 -2.98 -15.61
N TYR A 51 23.78 -2.41 -14.61
CA TYR A 51 25.20 -2.72 -14.35
C TYR A 51 25.46 -3.43 -13.03
N GLY A 52 24.41 -3.62 -12.19
CA GLY A 52 24.60 -4.12 -10.84
C GLY A 52 25.49 -3.22 -9.99
N SER A 53 25.48 -1.91 -10.25
CA SER A 53 26.30 -0.95 -9.52
C SER A 53 25.63 -0.60 -8.21
N TYR A 54 26.42 -0.42 -7.15
CA TYR A 54 26.02 0.20 -5.92
C TYR A 54 25.83 1.70 -6.13
N CYS A 55 24.68 2.23 -5.74
CA CYS A 55 24.39 3.67 -5.76
C CYS A 55 23.87 4.11 -4.40
N THR A 56 24.11 5.38 -4.03
CA THR A 56 23.37 5.98 -2.92
C THR A 56 21.88 6.06 -3.26
N ALA A 57 21.02 5.71 -2.29
CA ALA A 57 19.57 5.87 -2.45
C ALA A 57 19.19 7.35 -2.53
N GLN A 58 18.01 7.65 -3.03
CA GLN A 58 17.43 8.98 -2.94
C GLN A 58 16.79 9.17 -1.57
N GLY A 59 16.91 10.35 -1.00
CA GLY A 59 16.36 10.71 0.29
C GLY A 59 15.00 11.39 0.21
N ARG A 60 14.59 11.96 1.34
CA ARG A 60 13.31 12.63 1.53
C ARG A 60 13.45 14.13 1.44
N ALA A 61 12.42 14.79 0.88
CA ALA A 61 12.23 16.23 0.98
C ALA A 61 11.11 16.52 2.00
N ALA A 62 11.36 17.45 2.92
CA ALA A 62 10.39 17.82 3.95
C ALA A 62 9.26 18.70 3.40
N ASN A 63 8.14 18.70 4.13
CA ASN A 63 7.03 19.67 3.98
C ASN A 63 6.30 19.61 2.64
N PHE A 64 5.69 18.48 2.34
CA PHE A 64 4.76 18.41 1.20
C PHE A 64 3.49 19.24 1.42
N THR A 65 3.02 19.37 2.67
CA THR A 65 1.93 20.27 3.08
C THR A 65 2.45 21.56 3.70
N GLY A 66 1.74 22.65 3.57
CA GLY A 66 2.14 23.94 4.15
C GLY A 66 2.21 23.93 5.68
N THR A 67 1.39 23.10 6.33
CA THR A 67 1.38 22.86 7.78
C THR A 67 1.15 21.39 8.07
N ALA A 68 1.56 20.91 9.24
CA ALA A 68 1.32 19.56 9.69
C ALA A 68 -0.19 19.30 9.93
N PHE A 69 -0.63 18.04 9.74
CA PHE A 69 -1.94 17.60 10.18
C PHE A 69 -2.03 17.61 11.72
N PRO A 70 -3.20 17.86 12.30
CA PRO A 70 -3.33 18.04 13.76
C PRO A 70 -2.97 16.82 14.60
N ASN A 71 -3.02 15.62 14.05
CA ASN A 71 -2.84 14.37 14.76
C ASN A 71 -1.92 13.42 13.99
N ASN A 72 -1.60 12.26 14.60
CA ASN A 72 -0.83 11.21 13.93
C ASN A 72 -1.59 10.67 12.71
N ILE A 73 -0.89 10.59 11.58
CA ILE A 73 -1.46 10.10 10.33
C ILE A 73 -1.44 8.57 10.35
N LEU A 74 -2.59 7.95 10.09
CA LEU A 74 -2.75 6.50 9.99
C LEU A 74 -2.84 6.00 8.55
N GLY A 75 -3.37 6.82 7.64
CA GLY A 75 -3.52 6.50 6.23
C GLY A 75 -3.38 7.75 5.39
N LEU A 76 -2.83 7.60 4.20
CA LEU A 76 -2.71 8.65 3.19
C LEU A 76 -3.30 8.18 1.87
N GLY A 77 -3.95 9.10 1.17
CA GLY A 77 -4.38 8.95 -0.20
C GLY A 77 -4.09 10.22 -1.00
N THR A 78 -3.93 10.08 -2.29
CA THR A 78 -3.68 11.23 -3.16
C THR A 78 -4.61 11.19 -4.35
N THR A 79 -5.01 12.36 -4.82
CA THR A 79 -5.74 12.52 -6.07
C THR A 79 -5.27 13.75 -6.82
N SER A 80 -5.44 13.72 -8.13
CA SER A 80 -5.26 14.90 -8.99
C SER A 80 -6.62 15.45 -9.37
N TYR A 81 -6.80 16.74 -9.26
CA TYR A 81 -8.04 17.42 -9.66
C TYR A 81 -7.77 18.61 -10.58
N LEU A 82 -8.72 18.90 -11.43
CA LEU A 82 -8.66 20.08 -12.29
C LEU A 82 -9.00 21.33 -11.49
N GLN A 83 -8.08 22.27 -11.38
CA GLN A 83 -8.28 23.49 -10.59
C GLN A 83 -9.41 24.37 -11.15
N ASN A 84 -9.61 24.32 -12.46
CA ASN A 84 -10.64 25.05 -13.19
C ASN A 84 -10.97 24.27 -14.46
N PRO A 85 -12.25 24.03 -14.80
CA PRO A 85 -12.61 23.33 -16.03
C PRO A 85 -12.14 24.05 -17.33
N VAL A 86 -11.77 25.33 -17.25
CA VAL A 86 -11.20 26.10 -18.34
C VAL A 86 -9.68 26.11 -18.35
N ALA A 87 -9.04 25.84 -17.20
CA ALA A 87 -7.59 25.77 -17.08
C ALA A 87 -7.14 24.30 -17.14
N THR A 88 -6.21 23.98 -18.02
CA THR A 88 -5.57 22.66 -18.14
C THR A 88 -4.58 22.38 -16.98
N VAL A 89 -4.78 22.99 -15.81
CA VAL A 89 -3.90 22.86 -14.65
C VAL A 89 -4.51 21.91 -13.65
N TYR A 90 -3.84 20.76 -13.45
CA TYR A 90 -4.15 19.80 -12.39
C TYR A 90 -3.38 20.17 -11.12
N LYS A 91 -4.01 19.99 -9.98
CA LYS A 91 -3.38 20.08 -8.67
C LYS A 91 -3.52 18.77 -7.93
N ASN A 92 -2.54 18.45 -7.11
CA ASN A 92 -2.58 17.29 -6.24
C ASN A 92 -3.20 17.67 -4.89
N ALA A 93 -4.06 16.82 -4.40
CA ALA A 93 -4.58 16.87 -3.04
C ALA A 93 -4.22 15.60 -2.29
N ILE A 94 -4.00 15.74 -0.99
CA ILE A 94 -3.71 14.67 -0.06
C ILE A 94 -4.93 14.50 0.83
N TYR A 95 -5.35 13.26 1.01
CA TYR A 95 -6.28 12.85 2.04
C TYR A 95 -5.50 12.17 3.14
N ALA A 96 -5.77 12.53 4.39
CA ALA A 96 -5.13 11.93 5.55
C ALA A 96 -6.18 11.46 6.55
N LEU A 97 -6.12 10.18 6.90
CA LEU A 97 -6.75 9.63 8.07
C LEU A 97 -5.84 9.86 9.27
N THR A 98 -6.34 10.48 10.31
CA THR A 98 -5.58 10.76 11.52
C THR A 98 -6.28 10.22 12.75
N TYR A 99 -5.51 9.92 13.79
CA TYR A 99 -6.03 9.45 15.06
C TYR A 99 -5.60 10.36 16.21
N ASN A 100 -6.59 10.77 17.00
CA ASN A 100 -6.36 11.53 18.22
C ASN A 100 -6.43 10.59 19.42
N SER A 101 -5.28 10.27 19.99
CA SER A 101 -5.17 9.36 21.14
C SER A 101 -5.88 9.88 22.41
N SER A 102 -6.06 11.19 22.54
CA SER A 102 -6.72 11.80 23.71
C SER A 102 -8.25 11.70 23.65
N SER A 103 -8.85 11.80 22.46
CA SER A 103 -10.30 11.71 22.28
C SER A 103 -10.77 10.35 21.75
N GLY A 104 -9.85 9.50 21.26
CA GLY A 104 -10.18 8.24 20.59
C GLY A 104 -10.81 8.40 19.20
N LEU A 105 -10.83 9.62 18.65
CA LEU A 105 -11.48 9.91 17.37
C LEU A 105 -10.54 9.64 16.19
N VAL A 106 -11.09 9.01 15.17
CA VAL A 106 -10.52 9.00 13.81
C VAL A 106 -11.08 10.19 13.05
N SER A 107 -10.22 10.87 12.32
CA SER A 107 -10.57 12.08 11.56
C SER A 107 -10.03 12.00 10.15
N MET A 108 -10.87 12.33 9.17
CA MET A 108 -10.48 12.52 7.79
C MET A 108 -10.16 13.99 7.55
N TYR A 109 -8.95 14.24 7.10
CA TYR A 109 -8.50 15.54 6.63
C TYR A 109 -8.15 15.49 5.15
N TYR A 110 -8.14 16.67 4.53
CA TYR A 110 -7.56 16.85 3.20
C TYR A 110 -6.73 18.12 3.17
N ALA A 111 -5.73 18.15 2.29
CA ALA A 111 -4.90 19.32 2.03
C ALA A 111 -4.49 19.37 0.57
N GLY A 112 -4.48 20.55 -0.04
CA GLY A 112 -3.76 20.80 -1.28
C GLY A 112 -2.26 20.93 -1.03
N TYR A 113 -1.46 20.79 -2.07
CA TYR A 113 -0.01 21.05 -1.99
C TYR A 113 0.26 22.47 -1.44
N GLY A 114 1.07 22.54 -0.40
CA GLY A 114 1.40 23.80 0.27
C GLY A 114 0.26 24.47 1.06
N GLN A 115 -0.88 23.79 1.24
CA GLN A 115 -2.04 24.31 1.96
C GLN A 115 -2.20 23.68 3.34
N ALA A 116 -2.88 24.39 4.23
CA ALA A 116 -3.24 23.87 5.54
C ALA A 116 -4.28 22.74 5.44
N PRO A 117 -4.19 21.70 6.28
CA PRO A 117 -5.19 20.65 6.36
C PRO A 117 -6.58 21.18 6.78
N VAL A 118 -7.63 20.65 6.16
CA VAL A 118 -9.03 20.95 6.48
C VAL A 118 -9.72 19.68 6.92
N LEU A 119 -10.42 19.73 8.06
CA LEU A 119 -11.20 18.61 8.58
C LEU A 119 -12.43 18.36 7.70
N ALA A 120 -12.60 17.11 7.26
CA ALA A 120 -13.77 16.67 6.51
C ALA A 120 -14.80 15.94 7.41
N GLN A 121 -14.34 15.01 8.26
CA GLN A 121 -15.21 14.21 9.11
C GLN A 121 -14.46 13.61 10.30
N ASN A 122 -15.22 13.34 11.40
CA ASN A 122 -14.76 12.58 12.56
C ASN A 122 -15.70 11.41 12.82
N TRP A 123 -15.17 10.28 13.33
CA TRP A 123 -15.97 9.18 13.87
C TRP A 123 -15.23 8.42 14.97
N MET A 124 -15.97 7.65 15.77
CA MET A 124 -15.40 6.74 16.76
C MET A 124 -15.16 5.38 16.12
N PRO A 125 -13.96 4.82 16.21
CA PRO A 125 -13.69 3.46 15.74
C PRO A 125 -14.47 2.44 16.59
N THR A 126 -14.83 1.30 15.98
CA THR A 126 -15.46 0.19 16.71
C THR A 126 -14.47 -0.51 17.64
N ALA A 127 -15.01 -1.29 18.61
CA ALA A 127 -14.18 -2.11 19.50
C ALA A 127 -13.31 -3.15 18.75
N PHE A 128 -13.67 -3.53 17.52
CA PHE A 128 -12.86 -4.38 16.65
C PHE A 128 -11.57 -3.67 16.19
N GLU A 129 -11.63 -2.38 16.07
CA GLU A 129 -10.53 -1.49 15.72
C GLU A 129 -9.96 -0.79 16.95
N ALA A 130 -10.18 -1.34 18.14
CA ALA A 130 -9.75 -0.74 19.42
C ALA A 130 -8.22 -0.54 19.52
N SER A 131 -7.45 -1.05 18.58
CA SER A 131 -6.06 -0.68 18.36
C SER A 131 -5.90 -0.03 16.98
N PRO A 132 -6.33 1.22 16.81
CA PRO A 132 -6.19 1.96 15.55
C PRO A 132 -4.75 2.14 15.11
N THR A 133 -3.82 1.77 15.96
CA THR A 133 -2.39 1.84 15.74
C THR A 133 -1.81 0.65 14.98
N THR A 134 -2.50 -0.49 14.95
CA THR A 134 -1.98 -1.71 14.31
C THR A 134 -2.75 -2.16 13.08
N ASN A 135 -4.07 -1.99 13.06
CA ASN A 135 -4.93 -2.37 11.94
C ASN A 135 -5.46 -1.14 11.24
N ILE A 136 -4.82 -0.75 10.23
CA ILE A 136 -4.94 0.55 9.72
C ILE A 136 -6.00 0.68 8.65
N TYR A 137 -6.71 1.70 8.78
CA TYR A 137 -7.75 2.40 8.06
C TYR A 137 -7.41 2.79 6.62
N ASP A 138 -6.55 2.06 5.95
CA ASP A 138 -6.14 2.35 4.59
C ASP A 138 -7.03 1.62 3.58
N SER A 139 -8.34 1.70 3.77
CA SER A 139 -9.31 1.20 2.81
C SER A 139 -9.86 2.33 1.97
N GLY A 140 -8.97 3.18 1.49
CA GLY A 140 -9.32 4.24 0.55
C GLY A 140 -8.79 3.92 -0.84
N ILE A 141 -9.58 4.25 -1.86
CA ILE A 141 -9.15 4.25 -3.25
C ILE A 141 -9.47 5.60 -3.88
N VAL A 142 -8.64 6.03 -4.80
CA VAL A 142 -8.99 7.15 -5.68
C VAL A 142 -9.72 6.57 -6.88
N PHE A 143 -10.96 7.01 -7.07
CA PHE A 143 -11.81 6.55 -8.16
C PHE A 143 -12.53 7.74 -8.80
N ALA A 144 -12.37 7.91 -10.10
CA ALA A 144 -12.98 9.00 -10.87
C ALA A 144 -12.75 10.41 -10.24
N GLY A 145 -11.59 10.65 -9.65
CA GLY A 145 -11.26 11.92 -8.98
C GLY A 145 -11.84 12.07 -7.56
N LEU A 146 -12.55 11.08 -7.06
CA LEU A 146 -13.08 11.02 -5.70
C LEU A 146 -12.17 10.15 -4.84
N PHE A 147 -12.04 10.48 -3.55
CA PHE A 147 -11.45 9.57 -2.58
C PHE A 147 -12.56 8.79 -1.89
N VAL A 148 -12.71 7.52 -2.23
CA VAL A 148 -13.69 6.60 -1.64
C VAL A 148 -13.00 5.80 -0.54
N PHE A 149 -13.58 5.76 0.64
CA PHE A 149 -13.04 5.04 1.78
C PHE A 149 -14.09 4.23 2.52
N ALA A 150 -13.66 3.14 3.10
CA ALA A 150 -14.46 2.27 3.95
C ALA A 150 -13.73 2.01 5.26
N ASP A 151 -14.51 1.86 6.31
CA ASP A 151 -14.08 1.50 7.64
C ASP A 151 -15.16 0.61 8.24
N CYS A 152 -14.81 -0.45 8.94
CA CYS A 152 -15.79 -1.36 9.53
C CYS A 152 -16.67 -0.70 10.59
N SER A 153 -16.29 0.48 11.11
CA SER A 153 -17.13 1.30 12.00
C SER A 153 -18.16 2.16 11.25
N LEU A 154 -18.01 2.35 9.95
CA LEU A 154 -18.96 3.07 9.13
C LEU A 154 -20.06 2.13 8.62
N LEU A 155 -21.32 2.53 8.79
CA LEU A 155 -22.47 1.75 8.31
C LEU A 155 -22.53 1.65 6.79
N GLN A 156 -21.77 2.48 6.08
CA GLN A 156 -21.71 2.57 4.63
C GLN A 156 -20.38 3.18 4.21
N PRO A 157 -19.74 2.72 3.13
CA PRO A 157 -18.59 3.40 2.57
C PRO A 157 -18.92 4.85 2.26
N GLN A 158 -17.93 5.74 2.38
CA GLN A 158 -18.09 7.16 2.15
C GLN A 158 -17.13 7.66 1.09
N PHE A 159 -17.38 8.84 0.56
CA PHE A 159 -16.47 9.49 -0.36
C PHE A 159 -16.33 10.99 -0.08
N LEU A 160 -15.17 11.51 -0.43
CA LEU A 160 -14.91 12.95 -0.51
C LEU A 160 -15.06 13.39 -1.96
N SER A 161 -15.95 14.35 -2.18
CA SER A 161 -16.11 15.01 -3.49
C SER A 161 -15.46 16.38 -3.44
N PRO A 162 -14.57 16.74 -4.38
CA PRO A 162 -14.23 18.13 -4.57
C PRO A 162 -15.49 18.88 -4.99
N THR A 163 -15.86 19.93 -4.27
CA THR A 163 -16.98 20.76 -4.69
C THR A 163 -16.69 21.35 -6.07
N THR A 164 -17.63 21.18 -6.96
CA THR A 164 -17.52 21.63 -8.34
C THR A 164 -17.20 23.12 -8.41
N GLY A 165 -16.04 23.48 -8.92
CA GLY A 165 -15.89 24.69 -9.71
C GLY A 165 -14.90 25.74 -9.26
N LEU A 166 -14.49 25.88 -8.00
CA LEU A 166 -13.68 27.04 -7.57
C LEU A 166 -12.62 26.68 -6.52
N GLY A 167 -11.61 25.97 -6.94
CA GLY A 167 -10.43 25.73 -6.10
C GLY A 167 -10.49 24.46 -5.30
N PRO A 168 -9.41 24.13 -4.60
CA PRO A 168 -9.29 22.89 -3.87
C PRO A 168 -10.25 22.91 -2.69
N PHE A 169 -11.30 22.09 -2.76
CA PHE A 169 -12.06 21.64 -1.61
C PHE A 169 -12.58 22.73 -0.64
N LEU A 170 -13.15 23.81 -1.17
CA LEU A 170 -13.88 24.76 -0.33
C LEU A 170 -15.20 24.12 0.10
N GLY A 171 -15.30 23.77 1.38
CA GLY A 171 -16.51 23.20 1.97
C GLY A 171 -16.68 21.72 1.72
N VAL A 172 -15.62 20.92 1.88
CA VAL A 172 -15.67 19.47 1.71
C VAL A 172 -16.58 18.84 2.72
N THR A 173 -17.59 18.18 2.20
CA THR A 173 -18.48 17.30 2.93
C THR A 173 -18.22 15.87 2.49
N THR A 174 -18.12 14.94 3.42
CA THR A 174 -18.17 13.52 3.12
C THR A 174 -19.60 13.12 2.82
N TYR A 175 -19.76 12.27 1.81
CA TYR A 175 -21.04 11.71 1.41
C TYR A 175 -21.01 10.20 1.51
N ASN A 176 -22.16 9.59 1.74
CA ASN A 176 -22.30 8.15 1.66
C ASN A 176 -22.10 7.67 0.21
N TRP A 177 -21.44 6.54 0.03
CA TRP A 177 -21.27 5.91 -1.27
C TRP A 177 -22.56 5.24 -1.71
N GLY A 178 -23.36 5.94 -2.50
CA GLY A 178 -24.74 5.61 -2.84
C GLY A 178 -25.76 6.22 -1.87
N ILE A 179 -27.02 6.19 -2.23
CA ILE A 179 -28.11 6.78 -1.46
C ILE A 179 -28.84 5.67 -0.71
N ALA A 180 -28.89 5.77 0.61
CA ALA A 180 -29.64 4.84 1.44
C ALA A 180 -31.15 4.92 1.16
N ALA A 181 -31.82 3.78 1.14
CA ALA A 181 -33.27 3.72 0.93
C ALA A 181 -34.04 4.34 2.09
N PRO A 182 -35.25 4.90 1.85
CA PRO A 182 -36.14 5.29 2.92
C PRO A 182 -36.51 4.08 3.80
N ILE A 183 -36.45 4.24 5.11
CA ILE A 183 -36.71 3.13 6.06
C ILE A 183 -38.20 2.98 6.43
N THR A 184 -39.02 4.00 6.14
CA THR A 184 -40.46 4.00 6.43
C THR A 184 -41.28 4.14 5.18
N ALA A 185 -42.43 3.45 5.16
CA ALA A 185 -43.42 3.58 4.10
C ALA A 185 -44.20 4.90 4.22
N PRO A 186 -44.72 5.46 3.11
CA PRO A 186 -45.67 6.56 3.18
C PRO A 186 -47.01 6.08 3.79
N THR A 187 -47.71 6.97 4.48
CA THR A 187 -49.09 6.75 4.91
C THR A 187 -50.04 7.11 3.78
N VAL A 188 -51.02 6.26 3.52
CA VAL A 188 -51.96 6.41 2.41
C VAL A 188 -53.40 6.41 2.89
N ALA A 189 -54.25 7.25 2.31
CA ALA A 189 -55.67 7.33 2.57
C ALA A 189 -56.44 7.74 1.32
N THR A 190 -57.71 7.32 1.22
CA THR A 190 -58.59 7.80 0.15
C THR A 190 -58.92 9.29 0.36
N GLY A 191 -58.93 10.03 -0.74
CA GLY A 191 -59.26 11.45 -0.78
C GLY A 191 -60.61 11.74 -1.42
N ALA A 192 -60.73 12.90 -2.07
CA ALA A 192 -61.90 13.31 -2.82
C ALA A 192 -62.20 12.38 -4.02
N ALA A 193 -63.34 12.59 -4.70
CA ALA A 193 -63.68 11.90 -5.93
C ALA A 193 -62.54 12.05 -6.96
N GLY A 194 -62.19 10.95 -7.64
CA GLY A 194 -61.06 10.93 -8.54
C GLY A 194 -61.11 9.75 -9.51
N LEU A 195 -59.93 9.43 -10.10
CA LEU A 195 -59.82 8.50 -11.24
C LEU A 195 -59.39 7.08 -10.83
N LEU A 196 -59.06 6.84 -9.56
CA LEU A 196 -58.53 5.55 -9.15
C LEU A 196 -59.63 4.57 -8.71
N ILE A 197 -59.54 3.33 -9.19
CA ILE A 197 -60.45 2.23 -8.88
C ILE A 197 -59.64 0.98 -8.66
N GLY A 198 -59.71 0.42 -7.44
CA GLY A 198 -59.00 -0.81 -7.11
C GLY A 198 -58.17 -0.69 -5.83
N VAL A 199 -57.33 -1.70 -5.60
CA VAL A 199 -56.40 -1.74 -4.46
C VAL A 199 -55.02 -1.32 -4.93
N TYR A 200 -54.42 -0.37 -4.24
CA TYR A 200 -53.14 0.21 -4.57
C TYR A 200 -52.14 0.16 -3.42
N TYR A 201 -50.86 0.10 -3.79
CA TYR A 201 -49.70 0.16 -2.87
C TYR A 201 -48.71 1.20 -3.42
N TYR A 202 -48.00 1.82 -2.51
CA TYR A 202 -47.03 2.87 -2.83
C TYR A 202 -45.68 2.61 -2.17
N THR A 203 -44.62 2.99 -2.87
CA THR A 203 -43.27 3.00 -2.33
C THR A 203 -42.53 4.24 -2.83
N ILE A 204 -41.50 4.65 -2.08
CA ILE A 204 -40.75 5.87 -2.31
C ILE A 204 -39.27 5.52 -2.51
N THR A 205 -38.60 6.22 -3.40
CA THR A 205 -37.14 6.24 -3.49
C THR A 205 -36.62 7.67 -3.32
N TYR A 206 -35.35 7.81 -2.95
CA TYR A 206 -34.63 9.08 -2.95
C TYR A 206 -33.83 9.22 -4.24
N GLU A 207 -33.69 10.45 -4.76
CA GLU A 207 -33.01 10.73 -6.02
C GLU A 207 -32.01 11.88 -5.88
N ASN A 208 -30.84 11.70 -6.50
CA ASN A 208 -29.89 12.74 -6.81
C ASN A 208 -29.92 13.01 -8.32
N SER A 209 -30.59 14.07 -8.73
CA SER A 209 -30.65 14.50 -10.13
C SER A 209 -29.54 15.50 -10.50
N SER A 210 -28.69 15.87 -9.54
CA SER A 210 -27.57 16.81 -9.77
C SER A 210 -26.38 16.15 -10.47
N ILE A 211 -26.38 14.81 -10.57
CA ILE A 211 -25.33 14.03 -11.23
C ILE A 211 -25.86 13.34 -12.49
N SER A 212 -24.97 12.99 -13.40
CA SER A 212 -25.32 12.25 -14.61
C SER A 212 -24.42 11.00 -14.71
N PRO A 213 -25.00 9.79 -14.83
CA PRO A 213 -26.43 9.48 -14.76
C PRO A 213 -27.04 9.78 -13.40
N VAL A 214 -28.34 10.05 -13.37
CA VAL A 214 -29.12 10.25 -12.15
C VAL A 214 -28.99 9.02 -11.26
N SER A 215 -28.74 9.23 -9.96
CA SER A 215 -28.66 8.17 -8.96
C SER A 215 -29.96 8.10 -8.17
N GLU A 216 -30.51 6.89 -8.01
CA GLU A 216 -31.76 6.65 -7.28
C GLU A 216 -31.57 5.55 -6.24
N SER A 217 -32.05 5.74 -5.02
CA SER A 217 -31.92 4.77 -3.93
C SER A 217 -32.73 3.48 -4.18
N GLY A 218 -32.51 2.48 -3.34
CA GLY A 218 -33.48 1.40 -3.17
C GLY A 218 -34.84 1.96 -2.66
N SER A 219 -35.89 1.13 -2.78
CA SER A 219 -37.24 1.52 -2.37
C SER A 219 -37.46 1.46 -0.86
N SER A 220 -38.36 2.30 -0.35
CA SER A 220 -38.95 2.14 0.98
C SER A 220 -39.73 0.82 1.09
N PRO A 221 -40.11 0.37 2.31
CA PRO A 221 -41.19 -0.58 2.46
C PRO A 221 -42.44 -0.08 1.72
N PHE A 222 -43.27 -1.02 1.24
CA PHE A 222 -44.55 -0.65 0.64
C PHE A 222 -45.53 -0.16 1.69
N SER A 223 -46.40 0.79 1.29
CA SER A 223 -47.50 1.22 2.11
C SER A 223 -48.46 0.06 2.43
N LEU A 224 -49.31 0.22 3.44
CA LEU A 224 -50.48 -0.63 3.56
C LEU A 224 -51.38 -0.45 2.35
N PRO A 225 -52.18 -1.51 1.99
CA PRO A 225 -53.09 -1.40 0.88
C PRO A 225 -54.15 -0.34 1.11
N VAL A 226 -54.49 0.44 0.08
CA VAL A 226 -55.61 1.39 0.09
C VAL A 226 -56.56 1.03 -1.07
N THR A 227 -57.86 0.96 -0.77
CA THR A 227 -58.90 0.66 -1.75
C THR A 227 -59.59 1.98 -2.15
N ALA A 228 -59.51 2.31 -3.44
CA ALA A 228 -60.21 3.46 -4.00
C ALA A 228 -61.43 3.01 -4.86
N ALA A 229 -62.53 3.76 -4.72
CA ALA A 229 -63.75 3.58 -5.48
C ALA A 229 -64.11 4.89 -6.19
N SER A 230 -63.46 5.15 -7.29
CA SER A 230 -63.50 6.45 -8.01
C SER A 230 -63.03 7.63 -7.13
N GLN A 231 -61.88 7.47 -6.48
CA GLN A 231 -61.33 8.45 -5.56
C GLN A 231 -59.86 8.72 -5.90
N GLN A 232 -59.38 9.86 -5.51
CA GLN A 232 -57.94 10.12 -5.41
C GLN A 232 -57.35 9.48 -4.16
N ILE A 233 -56.03 9.24 -4.15
CA ILE A 233 -55.33 8.73 -2.96
C ILE A 233 -54.35 9.80 -2.51
N ASN A 234 -54.44 10.14 -1.20
CA ASN A 234 -53.54 11.09 -0.56
C ASN A 234 -52.43 10.34 0.18
N LEU A 235 -51.20 10.64 -0.17
CA LEU A 235 -50.01 10.18 0.55
C LEU A 235 -49.60 11.26 1.56
N SER A 236 -49.25 10.84 2.75
CA SER A 236 -48.74 11.70 3.82
C SER A 236 -47.59 11.02 4.55
N ALA A 237 -46.91 11.74 5.44
CA ALA A 237 -45.74 11.26 6.14
C ALA A 237 -44.65 10.65 5.19
N ILE A 238 -44.53 11.19 3.99
CA ILE A 238 -43.48 10.77 3.05
C ILE A 238 -42.12 11.12 3.67
N PRO A 239 -41.23 10.11 3.87
CA PRO A 239 -39.98 10.30 4.59
C PRO A 239 -39.08 11.33 3.87
N VAL A 240 -38.41 12.18 4.66
CA VAL A 240 -37.44 13.18 4.18
C VAL A 240 -36.04 12.63 4.43
N SER A 241 -35.18 12.65 3.42
CA SER A 241 -33.78 12.30 3.57
C SER A 241 -32.98 13.42 4.22
N THR A 242 -32.12 13.07 5.16
CA THR A 242 -31.09 13.98 5.71
C THR A 242 -29.78 13.94 4.93
N ASP A 243 -29.66 13.04 3.93
CA ASP A 243 -28.50 12.94 3.07
C ASP A 243 -28.46 14.17 2.15
N PRO A 244 -27.40 14.99 2.18
CA PRO A 244 -27.29 16.20 1.37
C PRO A 244 -27.22 15.93 -0.12
N GLN A 245 -27.01 14.68 -0.55
CA GLN A 245 -27.05 14.27 -1.95
C GLN A 245 -28.50 14.25 -2.51
N VAL A 246 -29.51 14.12 -1.65
CA VAL A 246 -30.88 13.90 -2.07
C VAL A 246 -31.59 15.23 -2.32
N ASN A 247 -32.00 15.46 -3.54
CA ASN A 247 -32.76 16.64 -3.94
C ASN A 247 -34.24 16.33 -4.28
N PHE A 248 -34.53 15.11 -4.75
CA PHE A 248 -35.89 14.68 -5.09
C PHE A 248 -36.26 13.33 -4.47
N LYS A 249 -37.56 13.03 -4.52
CA LYS A 249 -38.16 11.73 -4.18
C LYS A 249 -39.05 11.29 -5.29
N ASN A 250 -38.95 10.02 -5.66
CA ASN A 250 -39.81 9.40 -6.64
C ASN A 250 -40.88 8.55 -5.97
N ILE A 251 -42.09 8.65 -6.47
CA ILE A 251 -43.25 7.94 -5.96
C ILE A 251 -43.65 6.89 -6.97
N TYR A 252 -43.71 5.63 -6.51
CA TYR A 252 -44.10 4.49 -7.32
C TYR A 252 -45.39 3.90 -6.79
N ARG A 253 -46.23 3.43 -7.75
CA ARG A 253 -47.52 2.80 -7.49
C ARG A 253 -47.58 1.47 -8.19
N PHE A 254 -48.19 0.47 -7.55
CA PHE A 254 -48.66 -0.74 -8.20
C PHE A 254 -50.05 -1.12 -7.69
N GLY A 255 -50.75 -2.01 -8.40
CA GLY A 255 -52.14 -2.39 -8.11
C GLY A 255 -53.10 -1.84 -9.16
N GLY A 256 -54.39 -1.91 -8.87
CA GLY A 256 -55.42 -1.58 -9.85
C GLY A 256 -55.26 -2.36 -11.16
N THR A 257 -55.40 -1.72 -12.30
CA THR A 257 -55.18 -2.33 -13.62
C THR A 257 -53.69 -2.32 -14.07
N ILE A 258 -52.79 -1.64 -13.34
CA ILE A 258 -51.32 -1.67 -13.57
C ILE A 258 -50.78 -3.06 -13.22
N GLY A 259 -51.41 -3.76 -12.29
CA GLY A 259 -50.96 -5.08 -11.84
C GLY A 259 -49.83 -5.01 -10.81
N GLY A 260 -48.94 -6.06 -10.79
CA GLY A 260 -47.89 -6.23 -9.79
C GLY A 260 -46.59 -5.43 -10.02
N THR A 261 -46.51 -4.59 -11.05
CA THR A 261 -45.30 -3.81 -11.37
C THR A 261 -45.40 -2.40 -10.80
N ALA A 262 -44.43 -2.01 -9.97
CA ALA A 262 -44.37 -0.65 -9.47
C ALA A 262 -43.87 0.32 -10.55
N LEU A 263 -44.70 1.28 -10.92
CA LEU A 263 -44.40 2.29 -11.96
C LEU A 263 -44.31 3.69 -11.31
N LEU A 264 -43.39 4.52 -11.83
CA LEU A 264 -43.21 5.90 -11.42
C LEU A 264 -44.46 6.72 -11.79
N ILE A 265 -45.07 7.37 -10.81
CA ILE A 265 -46.24 8.23 -10.99
C ILE A 265 -45.96 9.71 -10.70
N GLY A 266 -44.87 10.03 -10.03
CA GLY A 266 -44.52 11.41 -9.74
C GLY A 266 -43.17 11.57 -9.07
N THR A 267 -42.60 12.75 -9.20
CA THR A 267 -41.36 13.17 -8.53
C THR A 267 -41.63 14.46 -7.76
N ILE A 268 -41.22 14.50 -6.49
CA ILE A 268 -41.40 15.65 -5.60
C ILE A 268 -40.06 16.09 -4.98
N ALA A 269 -39.95 17.32 -4.54
CA ALA A 269 -38.76 17.79 -3.83
C ALA A 269 -38.56 17.03 -2.51
N ASN A 270 -37.32 16.83 -2.09
CA ASN A 270 -37.00 16.06 -0.87
C ASN A 270 -37.73 16.58 0.39
N ILE A 271 -37.92 17.88 0.51
CA ILE A 271 -38.61 18.50 1.67
C ILE A 271 -40.11 18.24 1.69
N THR A 272 -40.72 17.82 0.58
CA THR A 272 -42.21 17.65 0.48
C THR A 272 -42.64 16.34 1.13
N THR A 273 -43.57 16.39 2.06
CA THR A 273 -44.05 15.24 2.87
C THR A 273 -45.42 14.70 2.43
N THR A 274 -46.04 15.31 1.43
CA THR A 274 -47.39 14.94 0.95
C THR A 274 -47.41 14.86 -0.57
N TYR A 275 -48.30 14.00 -1.09
CA TYR A 275 -48.57 13.89 -2.53
C TYR A 275 -50.01 13.43 -2.74
N THR A 276 -50.70 13.97 -3.74
CA THR A 276 -52.03 13.49 -4.13
C THR A 276 -51.94 12.78 -5.48
N ASP A 277 -52.29 11.52 -5.47
CA ASP A 277 -52.35 10.71 -6.69
C ASP A 277 -53.79 10.68 -7.23
N ASN A 278 -53.96 11.21 -8.41
CA ASN A 278 -55.21 11.17 -9.19
C ASN A 278 -54.94 10.80 -10.65
N LEU A 279 -53.82 10.10 -10.91
CA LEU A 279 -53.41 9.69 -12.25
C LEU A 279 -54.12 8.35 -12.60
N ALA A 280 -54.96 8.35 -13.61
CA ALA A 280 -55.64 7.12 -14.10
C ALA A 280 -54.57 6.05 -14.44
N ASP A 281 -54.84 4.78 -14.18
CA ASP A 281 -53.94 3.67 -14.46
C ASP A 281 -53.48 3.65 -15.93
N SER A 282 -54.39 3.93 -16.86
CA SER A 282 -54.11 3.99 -18.29
C SER A 282 -53.17 5.13 -18.70
N ALA A 283 -53.00 6.13 -17.85
CA ALA A 283 -52.13 7.29 -18.11
C ALA A 283 -50.75 7.12 -17.49
N VAL A 284 -50.48 6.04 -16.73
CA VAL A 284 -49.17 5.80 -16.13
C VAL A 284 -48.20 5.31 -17.20
N THR A 285 -47.24 6.12 -17.55
CA THR A 285 -46.19 5.83 -18.54
C THR A 285 -44.79 5.83 -17.93
N GLY A 286 -44.69 5.97 -16.60
CA GLY A 286 -43.43 6.02 -15.87
C GLY A 286 -42.64 4.71 -15.93
N GLN A 287 -41.33 4.82 -15.76
CA GLN A 287 -40.44 3.67 -15.73
C GLN A 287 -40.68 2.77 -14.52
N GLN A 288 -40.34 1.50 -14.67
CA GLN A 288 -40.44 0.53 -13.56
C GLN A 288 -39.39 0.82 -12.49
N LEU A 289 -39.78 0.62 -11.23
CA LEU A 289 -38.92 0.75 -10.07
C LEU A 289 -37.63 -0.10 -10.21
N ILE A 290 -37.77 -1.36 -10.62
CA ILE A 290 -36.63 -2.29 -10.73
C ILE A 290 -35.55 -1.84 -11.72
N VAL A 291 -35.91 -0.99 -12.69
CA VAL A 291 -34.97 -0.47 -13.67
C VAL A 291 -34.23 0.75 -13.14
N ARG A 292 -34.90 1.55 -12.32
CA ARG A 292 -34.38 2.84 -11.83
C ARG A 292 -33.60 2.74 -10.54
N GLN A 293 -34.00 1.86 -9.64
CA GLN A 293 -33.39 1.77 -8.31
C GLN A 293 -31.94 1.28 -8.36
N ASP A 294 -31.10 1.91 -7.58
CA ASP A 294 -29.70 1.55 -7.34
C ASP A 294 -29.47 1.40 -5.82
N PRO A 295 -29.76 0.21 -5.24
CA PRO A 295 -29.56 0.00 -3.82
C PRO A 295 -28.13 0.30 -3.40
N ALA A 296 -27.97 1.17 -2.39
CA ALA A 296 -26.67 1.51 -1.87
C ALA A 296 -26.04 0.34 -1.10
N PRO A 297 -24.70 0.29 -1.00
CA PRO A 297 -24.03 -0.69 -0.16
C PRO A 297 -24.41 -0.47 1.31
N LEU A 298 -24.68 -1.56 2.01
CA LEU A 298 -24.97 -1.57 3.44
C LEU A 298 -23.88 -2.36 4.15
N GLY A 299 -23.24 -1.76 5.16
CA GLY A 299 -22.32 -2.45 6.05
C GLY A 299 -20.92 -1.86 6.10
N GLY A 300 -20.23 -2.18 7.20
CA GLY A 300 -18.85 -1.82 7.44
C GLY A 300 -17.90 -2.72 6.65
N TRP A 301 -17.39 -2.25 5.54
CA TRP A 301 -16.37 -2.96 4.79
C TRP A 301 -14.98 -2.67 5.34
N GLN A 302 -14.15 -3.69 5.38
CA GLN A 302 -12.76 -3.54 5.79
C GLN A 302 -11.84 -3.13 4.63
N SER A 303 -12.24 -3.50 3.41
CA SER A 303 -11.47 -3.18 2.20
C SER A 303 -12.38 -2.93 1.03
N ILE A 304 -11.98 -1.99 0.17
CA ILE A 304 -12.65 -1.69 -1.09
C ILE A 304 -11.64 -1.76 -2.23
N CYS A 305 -12.12 -2.13 -3.40
CA CYS A 305 -11.28 -2.24 -4.59
C CYS A 305 -12.12 -2.03 -5.86
N TYR A 306 -11.50 -1.43 -6.88
CA TYR A 306 -12.07 -1.40 -8.22
C TYR A 306 -11.51 -2.56 -9.04
N HIS A 307 -12.39 -3.37 -9.64
CA HIS A 307 -11.98 -4.48 -10.47
C HIS A 307 -13.02 -4.74 -11.58
N LYS A 308 -12.58 -4.84 -12.82
CA LYS A 308 -13.39 -5.19 -14.01
C LYS A 308 -14.73 -4.43 -14.10
N GLY A 309 -14.68 -3.11 -14.03
CA GLY A 309 -15.87 -2.27 -14.20
C GLY A 309 -16.84 -2.28 -13.01
N ARG A 310 -16.42 -2.79 -11.85
CA ARG A 310 -17.23 -2.86 -10.63
C ARG A 310 -16.44 -2.37 -9.43
N MET A 311 -17.18 -1.83 -8.46
CA MET A 311 -16.66 -1.60 -7.11
C MET A 311 -16.88 -2.86 -6.28
N TRP A 312 -15.86 -3.28 -5.56
CA TRP A 312 -15.89 -4.47 -4.69
C TRP A 312 -15.63 -4.05 -3.25
N GLY A 313 -16.35 -4.67 -2.33
CA GLY A 313 -16.19 -4.48 -0.89
C GLY A 313 -16.02 -5.81 -0.18
N LEU A 314 -15.18 -5.85 0.84
CA LEU A 314 -14.91 -7.04 1.65
C LEU A 314 -15.31 -6.76 3.10
N GLY A 315 -16.18 -7.57 3.67
CA GLY A 315 -16.64 -7.45 5.05
C GLY A 315 -18.10 -7.81 5.24
N SER A 316 -18.60 -7.66 6.46
CA SER A 316 -19.95 -8.02 6.83
C SER A 316 -20.94 -6.84 6.75
N LEU A 317 -22.20 -7.13 6.46
CA LEU A 317 -23.31 -6.17 6.49
C LEU A 317 -23.60 -5.53 7.86
N ALA A 318 -23.12 -6.11 8.95
CA ALA A 318 -23.40 -5.62 10.28
C ALA A 318 -22.15 -5.64 11.15
N PRO A 319 -21.94 -4.60 11.97
CA PRO A 319 -20.80 -4.55 12.89
C PRO A 319 -20.76 -5.73 13.89
N VAL A 320 -21.86 -6.43 14.08
CA VAL A 320 -21.96 -7.62 14.94
C VAL A 320 -21.41 -8.92 14.32
N ASN A 321 -21.13 -8.93 12.99
CA ASN A 321 -20.65 -10.12 12.27
C ASN A 321 -19.20 -9.94 11.76
N ILE A 322 -18.37 -9.34 12.53
CA ILE A 322 -17.03 -8.83 12.22
C ILE A 322 -16.06 -9.89 11.63
N GLY A 323 -16.34 -11.17 11.75
CA GLY A 323 -15.52 -12.22 11.17
C GLY A 323 -16.01 -12.77 9.83
N LYS A 324 -17.16 -12.32 9.35
CA LYS A 324 -17.74 -12.82 8.10
C LYS A 324 -17.00 -12.24 6.88
N SER A 325 -16.67 -13.11 5.96
CA SER A 325 -15.92 -12.78 4.76
C SER A 325 -16.85 -12.70 3.55
N ASP A 326 -17.81 -11.78 3.59
CA ASP A 326 -18.68 -11.52 2.44
C ASP A 326 -17.95 -10.62 1.43
N LEU A 327 -17.93 -11.03 0.19
CA LEU A 327 -17.42 -10.26 -0.93
C LEU A 327 -18.58 -9.64 -1.70
N TRP A 328 -18.68 -8.34 -1.63
CA TRP A 328 -19.73 -7.54 -2.27
C TRP A 328 -19.25 -6.98 -3.59
N PHE A 329 -20.13 -6.87 -4.58
CA PHE A 329 -19.81 -6.22 -5.84
C PHE A 329 -20.97 -5.36 -6.34
N SER A 330 -20.63 -4.24 -7.00
CA SER A 330 -21.60 -3.35 -7.61
C SER A 330 -22.14 -3.89 -8.93
N ASN A 331 -23.22 -3.32 -9.43
CA ASN A 331 -23.60 -3.45 -10.82
C ASN A 331 -22.48 -2.97 -11.74
N TYR A 332 -22.42 -3.56 -12.94
CA TYR A 332 -21.41 -3.16 -13.95
C TYR A 332 -21.59 -1.70 -14.34
N LEU A 333 -20.51 -0.90 -14.21
CA LEU A 333 -20.47 0.55 -14.42
C LEU A 333 -21.46 1.39 -13.58
N LYS A 334 -22.12 0.79 -12.60
CA LYS A 334 -22.94 1.47 -11.60
C LYS A 334 -22.33 1.24 -10.22
N TYR A 335 -21.32 1.98 -9.89
CA TYR A 335 -20.40 1.73 -8.76
C TYR A 335 -21.02 1.89 -7.38
N THR A 336 -22.18 2.55 -7.28
CA THR A 336 -22.93 2.78 -6.04
C THR A 336 -24.11 1.83 -5.86
N SER A 337 -24.38 0.95 -6.85
CA SER A 337 -25.55 0.07 -6.86
C SER A 337 -25.17 -1.34 -6.42
N PHE A 338 -25.68 -1.76 -5.24
CA PHE A 338 -25.40 -3.05 -4.60
C PHE A 338 -26.68 -3.74 -4.17
N ASN A 339 -27.01 -4.85 -4.77
CA ASN A 339 -28.15 -5.67 -4.35
C ASN A 339 -27.70 -6.69 -3.29
N SER A 340 -28.18 -6.54 -2.06
CA SER A 340 -27.81 -7.38 -0.92
C SER A 340 -28.17 -8.86 -1.04
N VAL A 341 -29.01 -9.23 -2.00
CA VAL A 341 -29.43 -10.63 -2.21
C VAL A 341 -28.63 -11.32 -3.32
N THR A 342 -28.31 -10.58 -4.40
CA THR A 342 -27.73 -11.16 -5.61
C THR A 342 -26.29 -10.76 -5.89
N GLN A 343 -25.76 -9.79 -5.16
CA GLN A 343 -24.43 -9.21 -5.39
C GLN A 343 -23.50 -9.41 -4.18
N VAL A 344 -23.60 -10.58 -3.57
CA VAL A 344 -22.73 -11.02 -2.47
C VAL A 344 -22.24 -12.44 -2.75
N LEU A 345 -20.96 -12.68 -2.47
CA LEU A 345 -20.31 -13.98 -2.58
C LEU A 345 -19.68 -14.33 -1.22
N ASP A 346 -19.81 -15.59 -0.82
CA ASP A 346 -19.17 -16.08 0.41
C ASP A 346 -17.70 -16.44 0.14
N CYS A 347 -16.80 -15.85 0.90
CA CYS A 347 -15.36 -16.16 0.88
C CYS A 347 -14.93 -17.01 2.07
N GLY A 348 -15.82 -17.90 2.54
CA GLY A 348 -15.59 -18.76 3.70
C GLY A 348 -16.01 -18.11 5.02
N SER A 349 -16.82 -18.86 5.76
CA SER A 349 -17.47 -18.40 7.00
C SER A 349 -16.66 -18.71 8.28
N ASP A 350 -15.36 -19.05 8.17
CA ASP A 350 -14.51 -19.26 9.33
C ASP A 350 -14.24 -17.93 10.04
N LEU A 351 -14.80 -17.76 11.23
CA LEU A 351 -14.66 -16.56 12.04
C LEU A 351 -13.22 -16.32 12.53
N ASN A 352 -12.37 -17.35 12.53
CA ASN A 352 -10.97 -17.23 12.92
C ASN A 352 -10.09 -16.75 11.75
N ASP A 353 -10.60 -16.85 10.52
CA ASP A 353 -9.88 -16.40 9.33
C ASP A 353 -10.45 -15.06 8.85
N LYS A 354 -10.05 -13.99 9.54
CA LYS A 354 -10.58 -12.63 9.32
C LYS A 354 -10.23 -12.09 7.94
N PRO A 355 -11.18 -11.46 7.25
CA PRO A 355 -10.89 -10.76 5.99
C PRO A 355 -10.03 -9.51 6.26
N LEU A 356 -9.01 -9.26 5.42
CA LEU A 356 -8.11 -8.15 5.60
C LEU A 356 -8.10 -7.19 4.40
N ALA A 357 -7.84 -7.68 3.20
CA ALA A 357 -7.65 -6.81 2.05
C ALA A 357 -8.14 -7.42 0.73
N LEU A 358 -8.48 -6.54 -0.20
CA LEU A 358 -8.72 -6.84 -1.60
C LEU A 358 -7.57 -6.31 -2.46
N ALA A 359 -7.18 -7.09 -3.46
CA ALA A 359 -6.16 -6.70 -4.41
C ALA A 359 -6.61 -7.07 -5.84
N SER A 360 -6.69 -6.06 -6.71
CA SER A 360 -7.10 -6.26 -8.10
C SER A 360 -5.89 -6.59 -8.97
N LEU A 361 -5.92 -7.73 -9.63
CA LEU A 361 -5.09 -8.05 -10.78
C LEU A 361 -5.93 -8.04 -12.05
N ASP A 362 -5.30 -7.96 -13.21
CA ASP A 362 -6.03 -7.86 -14.48
C ASP A 362 -7.02 -9.02 -14.70
N SER A 363 -6.62 -10.23 -14.31
CA SER A 363 -7.41 -11.46 -14.53
C SER A 363 -8.29 -11.86 -13.35
N VAL A 364 -7.87 -11.56 -12.11
CA VAL A 364 -8.51 -12.05 -10.88
C VAL A 364 -8.55 -10.99 -9.79
N LEU A 365 -9.54 -11.08 -8.92
CA LEU A 365 -9.57 -10.35 -7.66
C LEU A 365 -9.02 -11.25 -6.56
N VAL A 366 -7.97 -10.81 -5.90
CA VAL A 366 -7.32 -11.52 -4.79
C VAL A 366 -7.92 -11.04 -3.49
N ILE A 367 -8.31 -11.98 -2.63
CA ILE A 367 -8.89 -11.73 -1.31
C ILE A 367 -7.91 -12.28 -0.28
N LEU A 368 -7.34 -11.39 0.50
CA LEU A 368 -6.37 -11.72 1.54
C LEU A 368 -7.08 -11.78 2.89
N LYS A 369 -6.95 -12.92 3.55
CA LYS A 369 -7.46 -13.17 4.90
C LYS A 369 -6.31 -13.45 5.85
N GLN A 370 -6.57 -13.47 7.15
CA GLN A 370 -5.55 -13.68 8.17
C GLN A 370 -4.81 -15.01 8.02
N LEU A 371 -5.50 -16.07 7.60
CA LEU A 371 -4.94 -17.43 7.49
C LEU A 371 -4.95 -18.00 6.07
N SER A 372 -5.59 -17.32 5.12
CA SER A 372 -5.76 -17.86 3.78
C SER A 372 -5.84 -16.79 2.69
N VAL A 373 -5.53 -17.20 1.46
CA VAL A 373 -5.70 -16.40 0.25
C VAL A 373 -6.78 -17.02 -0.61
N TRP A 374 -7.72 -16.20 -1.04
CA TRP A 374 -8.81 -16.57 -1.94
C TRP A 374 -8.73 -15.76 -3.22
N ILE A 375 -9.32 -16.26 -4.27
CA ILE A 375 -9.38 -15.60 -5.57
C ILE A 375 -10.79 -15.68 -6.12
N CYS A 376 -11.23 -14.56 -6.72
CA CYS A 376 -12.46 -14.48 -7.47
C CYS A 376 -12.14 -14.35 -8.96
N TYR A 377 -12.69 -15.25 -9.75
CA TYR A 377 -12.62 -15.25 -11.21
C TYR A 377 -13.98 -14.86 -11.80
N GLY A 378 -13.98 -14.57 -13.08
CA GLY A 378 -15.17 -14.26 -13.86
C GLY A 378 -15.19 -12.81 -14.32
N ASP A 379 -16.06 -12.51 -15.26
CA ASP A 379 -16.24 -11.18 -15.84
C ASP A 379 -17.64 -10.65 -15.60
N THR A 380 -18.60 -11.52 -15.38
CA THR A 380 -20.02 -11.19 -15.20
C THR A 380 -20.57 -11.76 -13.89
N GLN A 381 -21.68 -11.24 -13.44
CA GLN A 381 -22.35 -11.68 -12.21
C GLN A 381 -22.68 -13.19 -12.23
N ASN A 382 -22.90 -13.76 -13.41
CA ASN A 382 -23.33 -15.16 -13.55
C ASN A 382 -22.15 -16.15 -13.56
N ASP A 383 -20.93 -15.68 -13.76
CA ASP A 383 -19.73 -16.51 -13.85
C ASP A 383 -18.69 -16.23 -12.77
N PHE A 384 -19.01 -15.37 -11.78
CA PHE A 384 -18.13 -15.18 -10.64
C PHE A 384 -18.01 -16.44 -9.81
N VAL A 385 -16.77 -16.89 -9.63
CA VAL A 385 -16.43 -18.06 -8.81
C VAL A 385 -15.35 -17.65 -7.82
N VAL A 386 -15.65 -17.82 -6.54
CA VAL A 386 -14.72 -17.61 -5.44
C VAL A 386 -14.19 -18.95 -4.96
N ARG A 387 -12.86 -19.06 -4.86
CA ARG A 387 -12.22 -20.26 -4.32
C ARG A 387 -11.00 -19.93 -3.50
N ARG A 388 -10.71 -20.77 -2.51
CA ARG A 388 -9.47 -20.72 -1.76
C ARG A 388 -8.30 -21.09 -2.66
N ALA A 389 -7.30 -20.22 -2.74
CA ALA A 389 -6.09 -20.45 -3.54
C ALA A 389 -5.03 -21.18 -2.73
N GLN A 390 -4.72 -20.68 -1.52
CA GLN A 390 -3.67 -21.19 -0.67
C GLN A 390 -3.96 -20.95 0.82
N THR A 391 -3.26 -21.73 1.68
CA THR A 391 -3.22 -21.55 3.13
C THR A 391 -1.96 -20.73 3.48
N VAL A 392 -1.93 -19.49 3.03
CA VAL A 392 -0.88 -18.52 3.32
C VAL A 392 -1.51 -17.36 4.04
N SER A 393 -0.92 -16.96 5.15
CA SER A 393 -1.42 -15.87 5.99
C SER A 393 -1.14 -14.50 5.40
N CYS A 394 -1.97 -13.52 5.79
CA CYS A 394 -1.67 -12.11 5.68
C CYS A 394 -1.78 -11.51 7.08
N VAL A 395 -0.69 -10.97 7.64
CA VAL A 395 -0.68 -10.47 9.03
C VAL A 395 -1.08 -9.00 9.13
N SER A 396 -1.04 -8.27 8.04
CA SER A 396 -1.43 -6.86 8.03
C SER A 396 -1.94 -6.41 6.66
N LYS A 397 -3.12 -5.82 6.66
CA LYS A 397 -3.71 -5.12 5.52
C LYS A 397 -2.80 -4.01 4.98
N GLY A 398 -2.12 -3.29 5.88
CA GLY A 398 -1.19 -2.22 5.51
C GLY A 398 0.02 -2.69 4.70
N SER A 399 0.37 -3.97 4.76
CA SER A 399 1.49 -4.54 4.00
C SER A 399 1.15 -4.83 2.54
N VAL A 400 -0.13 -4.80 2.16
CA VAL A 400 -0.59 -5.20 0.82
C VAL A 400 -0.29 -4.10 -0.19
N ALA A 401 0.37 -4.47 -1.27
CA ALA A 401 0.63 -3.59 -2.39
C ALA A 401 0.43 -4.33 -3.72
N VAL A 402 -0.10 -3.60 -4.71
CA VAL A 402 -0.36 -4.14 -6.05
C VAL A 402 0.42 -3.34 -7.09
N GLY A 403 1.12 -4.04 -7.97
CA GLY A 403 1.82 -3.41 -9.08
C GLY A 403 2.53 -4.41 -9.96
N PHE A 404 2.78 -4.05 -11.20
CA PHE A 404 3.46 -4.88 -12.19
C PHE A 404 2.84 -6.28 -12.36
N GLY A 405 1.49 -6.36 -12.30
CA GLY A 405 0.74 -7.61 -12.44
C GLY A 405 0.89 -8.56 -11.25
N ARG A 406 1.27 -8.07 -10.08
CA ARG A 406 1.51 -8.87 -8.88
C ARG A 406 0.95 -8.21 -7.63
N VAL A 407 0.62 -9.03 -6.65
CA VAL A 407 0.27 -8.63 -5.29
C VAL A 407 1.40 -9.02 -4.37
N PHE A 408 1.77 -8.13 -3.45
CA PHE A 408 2.77 -8.35 -2.40
C PHE A 408 2.13 -8.14 -1.03
N TRP A 409 2.52 -8.94 -0.04
CA TRP A 409 2.05 -8.79 1.34
C TRP A 409 3.00 -9.46 2.34
N LEU A 410 2.88 -9.09 3.61
CA LEU A 410 3.56 -9.74 4.73
C LEU A 410 2.68 -10.88 5.27
N GLY A 411 3.20 -12.10 5.24
CA GLY A 411 2.65 -13.27 5.90
C GLY A 411 3.36 -13.59 7.22
N ALA A 412 2.91 -14.61 7.93
CA ALA A 412 3.48 -15.05 9.21
C ALA A 412 4.92 -15.59 9.09
N ASP A 413 5.26 -16.13 7.94
CA ASP A 413 6.56 -16.78 7.69
C ASP A 413 7.40 -16.04 6.63
N GLY A 414 6.97 -14.89 6.18
CA GLY A 414 7.73 -14.10 5.22
C GLY A 414 6.92 -13.12 4.38
N VAL A 415 7.59 -12.49 3.44
CA VAL A 415 6.95 -11.63 2.43
C VAL A 415 6.60 -12.47 1.21
N TYR A 416 5.37 -12.35 0.78
CA TYR A 416 4.84 -13.09 -0.35
C TYR A 416 4.62 -12.22 -1.58
N MET A 417 4.76 -12.84 -2.74
CA MET A 417 4.44 -12.30 -4.04
C MET A 417 3.54 -13.28 -4.79
N PHE A 418 2.49 -12.77 -5.43
CA PHE A 418 1.51 -13.57 -6.17
C PHE A 418 1.08 -12.90 -7.47
N ASP A 419 1.03 -13.66 -8.56
CA ASP A 419 0.67 -13.18 -9.90
C ASP A 419 -0.78 -13.53 -10.32
N GLY A 420 -1.53 -14.19 -9.44
CA GLY A 420 -2.93 -14.60 -9.70
C GLY A 420 -3.07 -15.96 -10.36
N SER A 421 -2.01 -16.59 -10.85
CA SER A 421 -2.07 -17.85 -11.61
C SER A 421 -1.30 -18.99 -10.95
N SER A 422 -0.12 -18.73 -10.42
CA SER A 422 0.76 -19.70 -9.75
C SER A 422 0.46 -19.77 -8.24
N ALA A 423 1.24 -20.54 -7.50
CA ALA A 423 1.23 -20.44 -6.03
C ALA A 423 1.96 -19.17 -5.58
N PRO A 424 1.53 -18.53 -4.47
CA PRO A 424 2.30 -17.45 -3.86
C PRO A 424 3.74 -17.86 -3.55
N VAL A 425 4.70 -17.00 -3.88
CA VAL A 425 6.12 -17.24 -3.66
C VAL A 425 6.58 -16.42 -2.48
N ASN A 426 7.23 -17.07 -1.49
CA ASN A 426 7.93 -16.37 -0.42
C ASN A 426 9.23 -15.78 -0.97
N ILE A 427 9.32 -14.45 -1.02
CA ILE A 427 10.48 -13.72 -1.56
C ILE A 427 11.48 -13.31 -0.49
N SER A 428 11.24 -13.66 0.77
CA SER A 428 12.08 -13.25 1.91
C SER A 428 12.88 -14.38 2.55
N ASP A 429 12.69 -15.64 2.13
CA ASP A 429 13.20 -16.83 2.82
C ASP A 429 14.60 -17.29 2.35
N GLY A 430 15.22 -16.60 1.39
CA GLY A 430 16.53 -16.97 0.85
C GLY A 430 16.49 -18.09 -0.19
N SER A 431 15.31 -18.60 -0.56
CA SER A 431 15.17 -19.52 -1.70
C SER A 431 15.47 -18.82 -3.03
N ILE A 432 15.48 -17.49 -3.02
CA ILE A 432 15.92 -16.64 -4.13
C ILE A 432 17.40 -16.30 -3.92
N PRO A 433 18.27 -16.52 -4.92
CA PRO A 433 19.72 -16.36 -4.78
C PRO A 433 20.22 -14.96 -4.39
N GLN A 434 19.33 -13.96 -4.41
CA GLN A 434 19.67 -12.54 -4.25
C GLN A 434 19.47 -11.99 -2.84
N GLY A 435 19.25 -12.85 -1.84
CA GLY A 435 19.22 -12.45 -0.44
C GLY A 435 17.94 -12.80 0.32
N SER A 436 17.97 -12.60 1.63
CA SER A 436 16.88 -12.93 2.55
C SER A 436 16.78 -11.93 3.69
N ILE A 437 15.54 -11.64 4.10
CA ILE A 437 15.23 -10.82 5.28
C ILE A 437 14.42 -11.59 6.32
N ARG A 438 14.31 -12.91 6.22
CA ARG A 438 13.45 -13.76 7.05
C ARG A 438 13.70 -13.59 8.56
N ASN A 439 14.95 -13.54 8.98
CA ASN A 439 15.27 -13.39 10.41
C ASN A 439 14.72 -12.10 11.00
N PHE A 440 14.65 -11.04 10.22
CA PHE A 440 14.07 -9.79 10.67
C PHE A 440 12.55 -9.87 10.78
N ILE A 441 11.88 -10.59 9.88
CA ILE A 441 10.41 -10.73 9.89
C ILE A 441 9.93 -11.40 11.18
N ASN A 442 10.65 -12.40 11.67
CA ASN A 442 10.30 -13.10 12.90
C ASN A 442 10.23 -12.18 14.14
N ILE A 443 10.93 -11.05 14.11
CA ILE A 443 10.91 -10.04 15.19
C ILE A 443 9.63 -9.20 15.14
N LEU A 444 8.98 -9.11 13.97
CA LEU A 444 7.79 -8.30 13.78
C LEU A 444 6.51 -8.94 14.31
N LEU A 445 6.52 -10.25 14.50
CA LEU A 445 5.34 -11.02 14.87
C LEU A 445 5.20 -11.15 16.38
N GLN A 446 3.99 -11.37 16.86
CA GLN A 446 3.73 -11.63 18.27
C GLN A 446 4.26 -13.03 18.65
N GLN A 447 4.96 -13.12 19.77
CA GLN A 447 5.53 -14.39 20.25
C GLN A 447 4.49 -15.49 20.51
N ASN A 448 3.23 -15.11 20.77
CA ASN A 448 2.14 -16.04 21.10
C ASN A 448 1.09 -16.17 20.01
N ASN A 449 1.21 -15.41 18.93
CA ASN A 449 0.28 -15.43 17.79
C ASN A 449 1.02 -15.02 16.51
N ASP A 450 1.52 -15.99 15.78
CA ASP A 450 2.33 -15.80 14.57
C ASP A 450 1.58 -15.12 13.42
N ASN A 451 0.25 -14.96 13.54
CA ASN A 451 -0.58 -14.32 12.52
C ASN A 451 -0.92 -12.86 12.83
N ASP A 452 -0.35 -12.31 13.91
CA ASP A 452 -0.52 -10.90 14.28
C ASP A 452 0.83 -10.21 14.43
N LEU A 453 0.87 -8.90 14.18
CA LEU A 453 2.06 -8.10 14.43
C LEU A 453 2.34 -7.99 15.93
N ALA A 454 3.62 -7.92 16.28
CA ALA A 454 4.02 -7.61 17.64
C ALA A 454 3.43 -6.27 18.12
N PRO A 455 3.17 -6.11 19.43
CA PRO A 455 2.67 -4.84 19.96
C PRO A 455 3.57 -3.67 19.53
N ASN A 456 2.95 -2.57 19.13
CA ASN A 456 3.63 -1.35 18.68
C ASN A 456 4.40 -1.43 17.36
N VAL A 457 4.25 -2.53 16.61
CA VAL A 457 4.77 -2.67 15.25
C VAL A 457 3.68 -2.35 14.25
N GLY A 458 3.97 -1.44 13.32
CA GLY A 458 3.14 -1.20 12.15
C GLY A 458 3.93 -1.47 10.87
N VAL A 459 3.23 -1.88 9.82
CA VAL A 459 3.83 -2.15 8.51
C VAL A 459 3.04 -1.47 7.40
N ARG A 460 3.77 -1.00 6.37
CA ARG A 460 3.21 -0.42 5.15
C ARG A 460 3.91 -0.98 3.92
N GLY A 461 3.11 -1.52 3.00
CA GLY A 461 3.57 -1.94 1.67
C GLY A 461 3.24 -0.90 0.61
N PHE A 462 4.15 -0.65 -0.30
CA PHE A 462 3.91 0.18 -1.48
C PHE A 462 4.87 -0.20 -2.60
N ILE A 463 4.53 0.18 -3.82
CA ILE A 463 5.35 -0.10 -5.00
C ILE A 463 5.62 1.19 -5.75
N THR A 464 6.87 1.43 -6.07
CA THR A 464 7.30 2.50 -6.97
C THR A 464 8.58 2.10 -7.70
N ASN A 465 8.80 2.60 -8.92
CA ASN A 465 10.01 2.36 -9.71
C ASN A 465 10.40 0.88 -9.82
N ARG A 466 9.42 -0.05 -9.94
CA ARG A 466 9.58 -1.50 -9.99
C ARG A 466 10.20 -2.11 -8.72
N THR A 467 10.11 -1.43 -7.60
CA THR A 467 10.53 -1.94 -6.29
C THR A 467 9.32 -1.99 -5.37
N PHE A 468 9.10 -3.14 -4.76
CA PHE A 468 8.18 -3.28 -3.64
C PHE A 468 8.91 -2.84 -2.38
N TYR A 469 8.31 -1.96 -1.61
CA TYR A 469 8.82 -1.50 -0.32
C TYR A 469 7.91 -1.96 0.80
N LEU A 470 8.52 -2.48 1.86
CA LEU A 470 7.87 -2.81 3.12
C LEU A 470 8.44 -1.89 4.20
N SER A 471 7.69 -0.85 4.54
CA SER A 471 8.04 0.08 5.62
C SER A 471 7.57 -0.49 6.94
N ILE A 472 8.47 -0.56 7.91
CA ILE A 472 8.23 -1.04 9.27
C ILE A 472 8.49 0.12 10.20
N TYR A 473 7.52 0.41 11.04
CA TYR A 473 7.59 1.56 11.92
C TYR A 473 7.18 1.21 13.35
N SER A 474 7.77 1.93 14.29
CA SER A 474 7.41 1.86 15.70
C SER A 474 6.27 2.82 16.01
N ILE A 475 5.17 2.32 16.52
CA ILE A 475 4.01 3.13 16.89
C ILE A 475 4.30 4.02 18.10
N LEU A 476 5.07 3.51 19.05
CA LEU A 476 5.44 4.21 20.28
C LEU A 476 6.90 4.67 20.32
N GLY A 477 7.63 4.58 19.22
CA GLY A 477 9.06 4.94 19.19
C GLY A 477 9.97 3.98 19.97
N THR A 478 9.55 2.76 20.21
CA THR A 478 10.26 1.78 21.05
C THR A 478 11.37 1.03 20.31
N PHE A 479 11.41 1.09 19.00
CA PHE A 479 12.45 0.50 18.15
C PHE A 479 12.71 1.35 16.91
N ALA A 480 13.83 1.09 16.23
CA ALA A 480 14.19 1.81 15.02
C ALA A 480 13.24 1.46 13.86
N THR A 481 12.93 2.45 13.04
CA THR A 481 12.09 2.29 11.85
C THR A 481 12.93 2.01 10.63
N TYR A 482 12.47 1.11 9.76
CA TYR A 482 13.18 0.68 8.56
C TYR A 482 12.22 0.50 7.39
N THR A 483 12.75 0.61 6.17
CA THR A 483 12.02 0.23 4.96
C THR A 483 12.88 -0.72 4.13
N TYR A 484 12.39 -1.93 3.94
CA TYR A 484 13.00 -2.91 3.04
C TYR A 484 12.44 -2.74 1.64
N GLY A 485 13.31 -2.67 0.65
CA GLY A 485 12.95 -2.59 -0.75
C GLY A 485 13.31 -3.88 -1.48
N TYR A 486 12.35 -4.50 -2.18
CA TYR A 486 12.57 -5.64 -3.05
C TYR A 486 12.49 -5.20 -4.50
N ASP A 487 13.60 -5.20 -5.21
CA ASP A 487 13.63 -4.92 -6.64
C ASP A 487 13.04 -6.10 -7.43
N ILE A 488 11.87 -5.89 -8.03
CA ILE A 488 11.11 -6.92 -8.75
C ILE A 488 11.88 -7.44 -9.99
N GLY A 489 12.77 -6.63 -10.54
CA GLY A 489 13.52 -6.99 -11.77
C GLY A 489 14.72 -7.89 -11.52
N ILE A 490 15.43 -7.67 -10.43
CA ILE A 490 16.66 -8.42 -10.08
C ILE A 490 16.47 -9.36 -8.88
N GLY A 491 15.34 -9.24 -8.16
CA GLY A 491 15.06 -10.06 -7.00
C GLY A 491 15.84 -9.69 -5.73
N ALA A 492 16.43 -8.50 -5.67
CA ALA A 492 17.34 -8.11 -4.60
C ALA A 492 16.66 -7.28 -3.52
N TRP A 493 17.03 -7.51 -2.25
CA TRP A 493 16.61 -6.72 -1.11
C TRP A 493 17.57 -5.57 -0.83
N THR A 494 17.01 -4.43 -0.44
CA THR A 494 17.76 -3.23 0.01
C THR A 494 17.13 -2.66 1.27
N LEU A 495 17.88 -1.86 2.03
CA LEU A 495 17.43 -1.28 3.30
C LEU A 495 17.58 0.23 3.30
N LEU A 496 16.50 0.92 3.72
CA LEU A 496 16.48 2.33 4.06
C LEU A 496 16.30 2.47 5.59
N PRO A 497 17.12 3.29 6.28
CA PRO A 497 17.07 3.42 7.73
C PRO A 497 15.98 4.38 8.22
N TYR A 498 14.88 4.44 7.53
CA TYR A 498 13.70 5.22 7.91
C TYR A 498 12.43 4.49 7.47
N GLY A 499 11.33 4.76 8.13
CA GLY A 499 10.03 4.17 7.84
C GLY A 499 8.91 5.20 7.91
N THR A 500 7.69 4.76 7.64
CA THR A 500 6.49 5.60 7.71
C THR A 500 5.29 4.76 8.11
N ASN A 501 4.37 5.35 8.86
CA ASN A 501 3.10 4.73 9.24
C ASN A 501 2.00 4.95 8.20
N ALA A 502 2.18 5.87 7.28
CA ALA A 502 1.23 6.11 6.20
C ALA A 502 1.96 6.57 4.95
N ILE A 503 1.62 6.00 3.82
CA ILE A 503 2.23 6.30 2.53
C ILE A 503 1.16 6.34 1.44
N ALA A 504 1.36 7.20 0.46
CA ALA A 504 0.59 7.21 -0.76
C ALA A 504 1.51 7.36 -1.97
N VAL A 505 1.21 6.61 -3.01
CA VAL A 505 1.89 6.67 -4.30
C VAL A 505 0.96 7.32 -5.30
N CYS A 506 1.37 8.44 -5.85
CA CYS A 506 0.68 9.08 -6.97
C CYS A 506 1.26 8.51 -8.26
N ASP A 507 0.56 7.59 -8.88
CA ASP A 507 0.86 7.16 -10.23
C ASP A 507 0.39 8.23 -11.22
N ASN A 508 1.30 8.73 -12.03
CA ASN A 508 1.11 9.84 -12.97
C ASN A 508 0.90 11.19 -12.28
N ALA A 509 1.98 11.78 -11.83
CA ALA A 509 1.99 13.17 -11.40
C ALA A 509 1.65 14.10 -12.58
N TYR A 510 0.39 14.39 -12.76
CA TYR A 510 -0.03 15.48 -13.63
C TYR A 510 0.32 16.80 -12.92
N TYR A 511 1.39 17.46 -13.37
CA TYR A 511 1.75 18.84 -13.02
C TYR A 511 2.10 19.11 -11.55
N TYR A 512 3.34 18.92 -11.20
CA TYR A 512 3.95 19.52 -10.02
C TYR A 512 4.26 21.01 -10.34
N GLN A 513 3.70 21.94 -9.54
CA GLN A 513 3.91 23.39 -9.68
C GLN A 513 3.68 23.96 -11.09
N GLY A 514 2.76 23.39 -11.87
CA GLY A 514 2.45 23.86 -13.22
C GLY A 514 3.39 23.35 -14.31
N ALA A 515 4.36 22.50 -13.99
CA ALA A 515 5.20 21.80 -14.97
C ALA A 515 4.82 20.32 -15.05
N PRO A 516 4.72 19.72 -16.25
CA PRO A 516 4.47 18.30 -16.39
C PRO A 516 5.69 17.51 -15.90
N ILE A 517 5.52 16.70 -14.86
CA ILE A 517 6.51 15.69 -14.49
C ILE A 517 6.16 14.43 -15.26
N VAL A 518 6.78 14.25 -16.40
CA VAL A 518 6.60 13.07 -17.24
C VAL A 518 7.36 11.91 -16.61
N GLY A 519 6.63 10.89 -16.13
CA GLY A 519 7.17 9.55 -15.89
C GLY A 519 7.74 9.27 -14.50
N ALA A 520 7.53 10.09 -13.49
CA ALA A 520 7.94 9.79 -12.11
C ALA A 520 6.71 9.69 -11.18
N SER A 521 6.55 8.54 -10.53
CA SER A 521 5.59 8.42 -9.42
C SER A 521 6.06 9.28 -8.26
N THR A 522 5.19 10.16 -7.74
CA THR A 522 5.45 10.89 -6.51
C THR A 522 5.04 10.02 -5.32
N VAL A 523 5.98 9.75 -4.42
CA VAL A 523 5.72 9.02 -3.17
C VAL A 523 5.72 10.02 -2.03
N ILE A 524 4.67 10.02 -1.24
CA ILE A 524 4.55 10.83 -0.02
C ILE A 524 4.30 9.92 1.18
N GLY A 525 4.94 10.23 2.30
CA GLY A 525 4.81 9.47 3.53
C GLY A 525 4.73 10.37 4.75
N SER A 526 4.06 9.90 5.81
CA SER A 526 4.06 10.62 7.08
C SER A 526 5.47 10.67 7.68
N SER A 527 5.83 11.81 8.25
CA SER A 527 7.10 11.98 8.95
C SER A 527 7.09 11.25 10.29
N GLN A 528 8.19 10.58 10.60
CA GLN A 528 8.40 9.98 11.93
C GLN A 528 9.02 10.97 12.92
N THR A 529 9.62 12.06 12.43
CA THR A 529 10.30 13.05 13.25
C THR A 529 9.37 14.17 13.71
N VAL A 530 8.38 14.51 12.90
CA VAL A 530 7.41 15.57 13.18
C VAL A 530 5.99 15.00 13.00
N PRO A 531 5.24 14.80 14.10
CA PRO A 531 3.87 14.29 14.02
C PRO A 531 2.99 15.13 13.09
N GLY A 532 2.20 14.46 12.25
CA GLY A 532 1.30 15.11 11.31
C GLY A 532 1.96 15.70 10.05
N GLN A 533 3.27 15.75 9.96
CA GLN A 533 3.96 16.21 8.75
C GLN A 533 3.96 15.12 7.68
N VAL A 534 3.94 15.55 6.41
CA VAL A 534 4.07 14.69 5.23
C VAL A 534 5.33 15.05 4.49
N ASP A 535 6.18 14.06 4.24
CA ASP A 535 7.43 14.18 3.50
C ASP A 535 7.28 13.55 2.11
N GLN A 536 7.97 14.12 1.12
CA GLN A 536 8.09 13.51 -0.20
C GLN A 536 9.30 12.57 -0.21
N TRP A 537 9.08 11.30 -0.57
CA TRP A 537 10.10 10.26 -0.62
C TRP A 537 10.75 10.18 -1.99
N PHE A 538 12.01 9.80 -2.05
CA PHE A 538 12.80 9.66 -3.29
C PHE A 538 12.86 10.93 -4.14
N ALA A 539 12.78 12.09 -3.49
CA ALA A 539 12.66 13.38 -4.15
C ALA A 539 13.96 14.20 -4.15
N ALA A 540 14.90 13.84 -3.28
CA ALA A 540 16.13 14.62 -3.08
C ALA A 540 17.37 13.74 -3.09
N GLU A 541 18.51 14.32 -3.37
CA GLU A 541 19.83 13.69 -3.21
C GLU A 541 20.34 13.74 -1.77
N THR A 542 19.60 14.44 -0.90
CA THR A 542 19.82 14.51 0.54
C THR A 542 18.61 13.95 1.28
N ASP A 543 18.77 13.49 2.52
CA ASP A 543 17.64 13.10 3.37
C ASP A 543 17.31 14.25 4.33
N LEU A 544 16.16 14.90 4.10
CA LEU A 544 15.73 16.09 4.86
C LEU A 544 16.81 17.20 4.94
N GLY A 545 17.56 17.38 3.87
CA GLY A 545 18.63 18.36 3.77
C GLY A 545 20.01 17.91 4.31
N LEU A 546 20.10 16.69 4.87
CA LEU A 546 21.35 16.12 5.35
C LEU A 546 21.97 15.18 4.31
N PRO A 547 23.31 15.07 4.25
CA PRO A 547 23.97 14.08 3.40
C PRO A 547 23.52 12.67 3.72
N ILE A 548 23.27 11.86 2.67
CA ILE A 548 22.86 10.47 2.83
C ILE A 548 24.07 9.64 3.26
N GLN A 549 23.93 8.96 4.40
CA GLN A 549 24.89 7.97 4.88
C GLN A 549 24.54 6.63 4.25
N SER A 550 25.40 6.07 3.41
CA SER A 550 25.21 4.76 2.81
C SER A 550 26.33 3.81 3.22
N SER A 551 25.99 2.54 3.39
CA SER A 551 26.95 1.50 3.73
C SER A 551 26.63 0.16 3.04
N TRP A 552 27.68 -0.64 2.84
CA TRP A 552 27.61 -1.99 2.32
C TRP A 552 28.69 -2.84 2.97
N VAL A 553 28.32 -3.88 3.68
CA VAL A 553 29.25 -4.79 4.34
C VAL A 553 29.19 -6.14 3.62
N THR A 554 30.34 -6.57 3.10
CA THR A 554 30.44 -7.85 2.35
C THR A 554 30.32 -9.06 3.27
N ASN A 555 30.18 -10.25 2.68
CA ASN A 555 30.40 -11.51 3.38
C ASN A 555 31.84 -11.61 3.90
N ILE A 556 32.05 -12.51 4.86
CA ILE A 556 33.39 -12.94 5.31
C ILE A 556 33.87 -14.02 4.32
N THR A 557 35.02 -13.82 3.73
CA THR A 557 35.56 -14.76 2.75
C THR A 557 36.99 -15.20 3.07
N ASP A 558 37.22 -16.49 2.89
CA ASP A 558 38.54 -17.10 2.89
C ASP A 558 39.16 -17.15 1.48
N SER A 559 38.51 -16.53 0.49
CA SER A 559 38.96 -16.51 -0.93
C SER A 559 39.10 -17.91 -1.54
N GLY A 560 38.31 -18.89 -1.05
CA GLY A 560 38.39 -20.31 -1.50
C GLY A 560 39.67 -21.04 -1.10
N ALA A 561 40.47 -20.49 -0.21
CA ALA A 561 41.72 -21.03 0.27
C ALA A 561 41.76 -21.12 1.79
N THR A 562 40.80 -21.88 2.36
CA THR A 562 40.69 -22.18 3.78
C THR A 562 42.04 -22.64 4.34
N ALA A 563 42.44 -22.27 5.49
CA ALA A 563 43.73 -22.60 6.13
C ALA A 563 45.01 -22.05 5.46
N LEU A 564 44.92 -21.31 4.34
CA LEU A 564 46.10 -20.64 3.76
C LEU A 564 46.10 -19.15 4.16
N THR A 565 47.25 -18.68 4.62
CA THR A 565 47.46 -17.27 4.91
C THR A 565 47.50 -16.46 3.62
N LYS A 566 46.81 -15.34 3.58
CA LYS A 566 46.81 -14.38 2.46
C LYS A 566 47.50 -13.11 2.90
N GLN A 567 48.25 -12.50 1.99
CA GLN A 567 48.78 -11.16 2.15
C GLN A 567 47.98 -10.23 1.24
N TYR A 568 47.17 -9.35 1.81
CA TYR A 568 46.37 -8.38 1.08
C TYR A 568 47.27 -7.19 0.72
N ARG A 569 47.30 -6.79 -0.56
CA ARG A 569 48.24 -5.78 -1.07
C ARG A 569 47.58 -4.52 -1.59
N PHE A 570 46.46 -4.68 -2.26
CA PHE A 570 45.76 -3.56 -2.87
C PHE A 570 44.25 -3.73 -2.73
N ILE A 571 43.56 -2.58 -2.62
CA ILE A 571 42.13 -2.48 -2.88
C ILE A 571 41.97 -1.67 -4.17
N GLU A 572 41.21 -2.17 -5.10
CA GLU A 572 40.90 -1.51 -6.35
C GLU A 572 39.42 -1.18 -6.41
N VAL A 573 39.09 0.11 -6.59
CA VAL A 573 37.72 0.61 -6.73
C VAL A 573 37.51 1.08 -8.15
N ILE A 574 36.45 0.58 -8.79
CA ILE A 574 36.02 1.02 -10.11
C ILE A 574 34.71 1.82 -9.94
N ALA A 575 34.78 3.09 -10.27
CA ALA A 575 33.65 4.03 -10.19
C ALA A 575 33.77 5.07 -11.31
N PRO A 576 32.64 5.63 -11.82
CA PRO A 576 32.73 6.79 -12.70
C PRO A 576 33.34 7.98 -11.95
N SER A 577 33.97 8.92 -12.68
CA SER A 577 34.42 10.18 -12.06
C SER A 577 33.20 10.99 -11.59
N GLN A 578 33.13 11.28 -10.31
CA GLN A 578 31.97 11.90 -9.66
C GLN A 578 32.36 12.56 -8.34
N VAL A 579 31.57 13.49 -7.87
CA VAL A 579 31.79 14.12 -6.55
C VAL A 579 31.42 13.11 -5.45
N GLY A 580 32.34 12.86 -4.53
CA GLY A 580 32.12 12.02 -3.36
C GLY A 580 33.39 11.37 -2.85
N ILE A 581 33.36 11.00 -1.58
CA ILE A 581 34.43 10.24 -0.92
C ILE A 581 33.87 8.89 -0.50
N LEU A 582 34.45 7.81 -1.03
CA LEU A 582 34.18 6.46 -0.58
C LEU A 582 35.17 6.10 0.53
N ASN A 583 34.68 5.76 1.71
CA ASN A 583 35.49 5.11 2.73
C ASN A 583 35.44 3.60 2.53
N VAL A 584 36.61 2.99 2.39
CA VAL A 584 36.77 1.54 2.25
C VAL A 584 37.54 1.01 3.43
N GLN A 585 36.91 0.21 4.26
CA GLN A 585 37.54 -0.47 5.39
C GLN A 585 37.75 -1.94 5.06
N LEU A 586 39.00 -2.40 5.16
CA LEU A 586 39.34 -3.81 5.12
C LEU A 586 39.49 -4.33 6.56
N ILE A 587 38.76 -5.39 6.86
CA ILE A 587 38.84 -6.12 8.13
C ILE A 587 39.39 -7.48 7.81
N VAL A 588 40.49 -7.85 8.44
CA VAL A 588 41.14 -9.18 8.31
C VAL A 588 40.88 -9.98 9.56
N ASN A 589 40.52 -11.25 9.41
CA ASN A 589 40.10 -12.16 10.47
C ASN A 589 38.96 -11.58 11.34
N PRO A 590 37.83 -11.14 10.76
CA PRO A 590 36.72 -10.57 11.52
C PRO A 590 36.13 -11.59 12.51
N GLY A 591 35.88 -11.15 13.75
CA GLY A 591 35.28 -11.99 14.78
C GLY A 591 36.17 -13.08 15.38
N GLN A 592 37.43 -13.21 14.93
CA GLN A 592 38.37 -14.19 15.46
C GLN A 592 39.03 -13.70 16.76
N ASN A 593 39.43 -14.64 17.60
CA ASN A 593 40.16 -14.31 18.83
C ASN A 593 41.54 -13.73 18.48
N ALA A 594 41.77 -12.48 18.80
CA ALA A 594 42.99 -11.72 18.45
C ALA A 594 44.29 -12.34 19.06
N VAL A 595 44.19 -13.20 20.05
CA VAL A 595 45.35 -13.92 20.64
C VAL A 595 45.89 -14.97 19.66
N TYR A 596 45.01 -15.64 18.94
CA TYR A 596 45.39 -16.73 18.03
C TYR A 596 45.42 -16.31 16.58
N PHE A 597 44.62 -15.31 16.22
CA PHE A 597 44.47 -14.80 14.85
C PHE A 597 44.64 -13.28 14.85
N PRO A 598 45.83 -12.75 14.51
CA PRO A 598 46.03 -11.31 14.46
C PRO A 598 44.97 -10.66 13.56
N SER A 599 44.18 -9.75 14.13
CA SER A 599 43.23 -8.96 13.36
C SER A 599 43.90 -7.70 12.82
N PHE A 600 43.55 -7.34 11.60
CA PHE A 600 43.93 -6.08 10.99
C PHE A 600 42.67 -5.38 10.53
N SER A 601 42.55 -4.09 10.87
CA SER A 601 41.48 -3.26 10.36
C SER A 601 42.04 -1.90 10.00
N SER A 602 41.76 -1.43 8.80
CA SER A 602 42.15 -0.09 8.34
C SER A 602 41.15 0.47 7.34
N SER A 603 40.91 1.76 7.47
CA SER A 603 39.98 2.51 6.62
C SER A 603 40.77 3.46 5.70
N TYR A 604 40.31 3.55 4.46
CA TYR A 604 40.91 4.36 3.42
C TYR A 604 39.84 5.21 2.73
N ASN A 605 40.12 6.50 2.55
CA ASN A 605 39.27 7.41 1.81
C ASN A 605 39.68 7.43 0.33
N VAL A 606 38.76 7.21 -0.55
CA VAL A 606 38.94 7.29 -2.00
C VAL A 606 38.14 8.48 -2.50
N ASP A 607 38.84 9.47 -3.00
CA ASP A 607 38.22 10.63 -3.66
C ASP A 607 37.83 10.23 -5.09
N LEU A 608 36.56 10.18 -5.36
CA LEU A 608 36.00 9.78 -6.66
C LEU A 608 35.99 10.91 -7.69
N SER A 609 36.33 12.15 -7.27
CA SER A 609 36.41 13.31 -8.16
C SER A 609 37.70 13.37 -8.96
N VAL A 610 38.72 12.62 -8.54
CA VAL A 610 40.04 12.63 -9.16
C VAL A 610 40.05 11.71 -10.39
N GLY A 611 39.82 12.26 -11.54
CA GLY A 611 40.12 11.92 -12.94
C GLY A 611 40.18 10.48 -13.45
N SER A 612 40.12 9.45 -12.63
CA SER A 612 40.28 8.04 -13.01
C SER A 612 39.04 7.22 -12.67
N SER A 613 38.58 6.40 -13.59
CA SER A 613 37.52 5.42 -13.29
C SER A 613 38.01 4.22 -12.46
N ARG A 614 39.31 4.15 -12.16
CA ARG A 614 39.94 3.08 -11.40
C ARG A 614 40.88 3.66 -10.36
N HIS A 615 40.58 3.42 -9.09
CA HIS A 615 41.33 3.88 -7.95
C HIS A 615 42.00 2.69 -7.26
N ARG A 616 43.30 2.76 -6.99
CA ARG A 616 44.04 1.69 -6.33
C ARG A 616 44.65 2.20 -5.02
N ILE A 617 44.36 1.50 -3.92
CA ILE A 617 44.84 1.73 -2.58
C ILE A 617 45.91 0.68 -2.26
N SER A 618 47.10 1.09 -1.82
CA SER A 618 48.12 0.17 -1.31
C SER A 618 47.87 -0.15 0.15
N LEU A 619 47.91 -1.43 0.48
CA LEU A 619 47.76 -1.93 1.84
C LEU A 619 49.11 -2.18 2.50
N PRO A 620 49.25 -1.99 3.81
CA PRO A 620 50.50 -2.25 4.52
C PRO A 620 50.86 -3.73 4.53
N ALA A 621 52.12 -4.03 4.73
CA ALA A 621 52.63 -5.41 4.77
C ALA A 621 52.02 -6.24 5.90
N LEU A 622 51.46 -5.61 6.93
CA LEU A 622 50.78 -6.21 8.05
C LEU A 622 49.36 -6.71 7.74
N ALA A 623 48.79 -6.34 6.57
CA ALA A 623 47.48 -6.85 6.14
C ALA A 623 47.59 -8.32 5.72
N VAL A 624 47.73 -9.22 6.70
CA VAL A 624 47.91 -10.66 6.53
C VAL A 624 46.93 -11.41 7.40
N GLY A 625 46.22 -12.37 6.83
CA GLY A 625 45.27 -13.21 7.54
C GLY A 625 44.67 -14.33 6.71
N TYR A 626 43.72 -15.03 7.26
CA TYR A 626 43.04 -16.16 6.64
C TYR A 626 41.79 -15.71 5.90
N GLU A 627 41.11 -14.72 6.42
CA GLU A 627 39.81 -14.27 5.98
C GLU A 627 39.78 -12.74 5.88
N CYS A 628 38.86 -12.19 5.09
CA CYS A 628 38.64 -10.76 5.05
C CYS A 628 37.16 -10.41 4.83
N GLN A 629 36.85 -9.18 5.21
CA GLN A 629 35.56 -8.54 4.98
C GLN A 629 35.81 -7.09 4.57
N LEU A 630 34.99 -6.55 3.68
CA LEU A 630 35.00 -5.16 3.31
C LEU A 630 33.75 -4.45 3.87
N ASN A 631 33.98 -3.26 4.41
CA ASN A 631 32.93 -2.31 4.70
C ASN A 631 33.13 -1.07 3.82
N LEU A 632 32.16 -0.80 2.97
CA LEU A 632 32.11 0.36 2.09
C LEU A 632 31.12 1.37 2.69
N SER A 633 31.54 2.61 2.90
CA SER A 633 30.63 3.63 3.41
C SER A 633 30.86 4.97 2.71
N MET A 634 29.78 5.71 2.53
CA MET A 634 29.81 7.04 1.95
C MET A 634 28.88 7.98 2.71
N SER A 635 29.29 9.25 2.78
CA SER A 635 28.43 10.36 3.16
C SER A 635 28.36 11.32 1.98
N SER A 636 27.21 11.38 1.32
CA SER A 636 27.09 12.15 0.09
C SER A 636 25.79 12.96 0.03
N SER A 637 25.89 14.18 -0.47
CA SER A 637 24.75 15.05 -0.82
C SER A 637 24.44 15.02 -2.32
N VAL A 638 25.07 14.12 -3.06
CA VAL A 638 24.82 13.86 -4.48
C VAL A 638 24.75 12.35 -4.74
N LYS A 639 24.04 11.94 -5.76
CA LYS A 639 23.98 10.52 -6.15
C LYS A 639 25.35 10.02 -6.57
N THR A 640 25.89 9.02 -5.86
CA THR A 640 27.21 8.45 -6.09
C THR A 640 27.09 6.99 -6.48
N THR A 641 27.92 6.52 -7.43
CA THR A 641 27.85 5.17 -8.01
C THR A 641 29.20 4.45 -7.90
N ILE A 642 29.19 3.18 -7.47
CA ILE A 642 30.35 2.30 -7.42
C ILE A 642 30.05 1.06 -8.27
N ASN A 643 30.90 0.76 -9.24
CA ASN A 643 30.70 -0.36 -10.15
C ASN A 643 31.27 -1.67 -9.61
N LYS A 644 32.45 -1.61 -8.99
CA LYS A 644 33.16 -2.79 -8.50
C LYS A 644 34.20 -2.43 -7.46
N VAL A 645 34.39 -3.32 -6.48
CA VAL A 645 35.52 -3.25 -5.54
C VAL A 645 36.21 -4.60 -5.53
N THR A 646 37.53 -4.61 -5.59
CA THR A 646 38.35 -5.83 -5.63
C THR A 646 39.50 -5.71 -4.64
N VAL A 647 39.72 -6.75 -3.84
CA VAL A 647 40.90 -6.90 -2.99
C VAL A 647 41.90 -7.82 -3.70
N LEU A 648 43.07 -7.34 -3.89
CA LEU A 648 44.17 -8.04 -4.57
C LEU A 648 45.27 -8.41 -3.57
N GLY A 649 45.82 -9.61 -3.71
CA GLY A 649 46.88 -10.06 -2.79
C GLY A 649 47.54 -11.36 -3.25
N TYR A 650 48.28 -11.95 -2.35
CA TYR A 650 48.99 -13.20 -2.59
C TYR A 650 48.49 -14.27 -1.59
N VAL A 651 48.30 -15.48 -2.06
CA VAL A 651 48.04 -16.66 -1.22
C VAL A 651 49.38 -17.31 -0.88
N LYS A 652 49.62 -17.55 0.41
CA LYS A 652 50.79 -18.27 0.88
C LYS A 652 50.61 -19.75 0.56
N ARG A 653 51.42 -20.26 -0.36
CA ARG A 653 51.52 -21.71 -0.61
C ARG A 653 52.59 -22.29 0.30
N GLN A 654 52.30 -23.42 0.98
CA GLN A 654 53.36 -24.22 1.60
C GLN A 654 54.26 -24.77 0.47
N SER A 655 55.57 -24.48 0.55
CA SER A 655 56.49 -25.18 -0.30
C SER A 655 56.40 -26.68 0.01
N SER A 656 56.12 -27.48 -1.00
CA SER A 656 56.30 -28.94 -0.86
C SER A 656 57.71 -29.18 -0.30
N PRO A 657 57.88 -30.06 0.65
CA PRO A 657 59.23 -30.44 1.09
C PRO A 657 60.01 -30.91 -0.18
N PRO A 658 61.28 -30.56 -0.27
CA PRO A 658 62.09 -31.04 -1.39
C PRO A 658 61.98 -32.55 -1.46
N PRO A 659 61.93 -33.18 -2.65
CA PRO A 659 61.89 -34.61 -2.77
C PRO A 659 63.09 -35.19 -2.02
N ASN A 660 62.79 -36.09 -1.08
CA ASN A 660 63.85 -36.87 -0.42
C ASN A 660 64.63 -37.60 -1.54
N ASN A 661 65.77 -37.09 -1.88
CA ASN A 661 66.77 -37.87 -2.60
C ASN A 661 67.34 -38.87 -1.61
N ASN A 662 66.77 -40.08 -1.59
CA ASN A 662 67.45 -41.24 -1.10
C ASN A 662 68.23 -41.93 -2.28
#